data_572ca7bec684b99fd42f0f00fab44006
#
_entry.id   572ca7bec684b99fd42f0f00fab44006
#
_cell.length_a   1.000
_cell.length_b   1.000
_cell.length_c   1.000
_cell.angle_alpha   90.00
_cell.angle_beta   90.00
_cell.angle_gamma   90.00
#
_symmetry.space_group_name_H-M   'P 1'
#
loop_
_entity.id
_entity.type
_entity.pdbx_description
1 polymer ?
#
loop_
_entity_poly.entity_id
_entity_poly.type
_entity_poly.pdbx_seq_one_letter_code
_entity_poly.pdbx_strand_id
1 'polypeptide(L)'
;MSIASLLIVIGTIANTTPAAEPLPGTKLLTIEQPLDELMVSGIDRYALRELDDAPNRRGLLWKRDYSSVPAYLKSVAPNRQRLRTIIGAVDQRQTGTGVNVVASEGTLVGMKTTSQFAYGTVRWQVLDGVTAEGLLLMPAGNTKIQALVIALPDADWTPEMFCGLTEGVTPQAQLVRRLVNNGCMVLVPTLISRSDEFSGNPLVSYTNQPHREFIYRMAFEMGRHVIGYEVQKVLSAVDYFERRNKSTGDNLPIGVVGVGEGGLLALHSAAVDPRIDAAMVCGYFQKREGVWEEPIYRNVWSQLTEFGDAEIASLIAPRPLVIEACAVPEVAGPPAPRAGRRSGAAPGKIEICTLGMVRSEFDRAKVHYDKLKAGDSLTLVASGEGNSPAGTSQSLSAFLSALEIDELTIVAGPPIGDGERKLVDSNARQKRQFDELVDFTQRLFGRSDKYRAKFWDKADRSSVENWVKTSGSYRDHVYKELIGKLPKPTMPLNVRTRQIIDEPEYTGYDVVIDVYRDVIASGILLLPKDLKKGEKRPVVVCQHGLEGTPMSTIATDPQSYRPYKSFSVQLVKRGFIVYAPQNPYRGRDRFRTLQRKSNPMKRSLYSYIIPQHERTLQWLASLPYVDEDRIGFYGLSYGGKTAVRVPPFVKGYALSICSADFNEWVRKNTSVEDRYSYIFTGEYEIFEWNMGHVANYAELSNLMAPRPFMVERGHNDGVAPDEWVAWEFAKVFRHYDQMGIGDRAEIEFFDGPHTINGKGTFDFLHRHLKWPKRK
;
A
#
# COMPACT_ATOMS: atom_id res chain seq x y z
N MET A 1 65.67 -52.88 -19.38
CA MET A 1 65.67 -51.57 -18.71
C MET A 1 64.35 -51.42 -17.93
N SER A 2 64.51 -51.54 -16.62
CA SER A 2 63.36 -51.57 -15.67
C SER A 2 62.86 -50.17 -15.39
N ILE A 3 61.51 -49.93 -15.52
CA ILE A 3 60.90 -48.71 -15.11
C ILE A 3 60.24 -49.02 -13.78
N ALA A 4 60.71 -48.40 -12.69
CA ALA A 4 60.09 -48.46 -11.35
C ALA A 4 58.92 -47.49 -11.27
N SER A 5 57.76 -47.99 -10.98
CA SER A 5 56.55 -47.19 -10.71
C SER A 5 56.56 -46.71 -9.25
N LEU A 6 56.62 -45.38 -9.07
CA LEU A 6 56.48 -44.70 -7.76
C LEU A 6 55.03 -44.53 -7.46
N LEU A 7 54.49 -45.28 -6.48
CA LEU A 7 53.12 -45.04 -5.92
C LEU A 7 53.18 -43.86 -4.94
N ILE A 8 52.59 -42.76 -5.34
CA ILE A 8 52.28 -41.65 -4.42
C ILE A 8 50.95 -41.95 -3.71
N VAL A 9 51.04 -42.25 -2.44
CA VAL A 9 49.86 -42.32 -1.55
C VAL A 9 49.45 -40.91 -1.18
N ILE A 10 48.39 -40.39 -1.83
CA ILE A 10 47.75 -39.15 -1.43
C ILE A 10 46.87 -39.48 -0.24
N GLY A 11 47.34 -39.15 0.96
CA GLY A 11 46.51 -39.16 2.18
C GLY A 11 45.48 -38.03 2.09
N THR A 12 44.22 -38.40 1.86
CA THR A 12 43.08 -37.48 2.05
C THR A 12 42.96 -37.18 3.55
N ILE A 13 43.48 -36.01 3.97
CA ILE A 13 43.09 -35.43 5.26
C ILE A 13 41.62 -35.06 5.13
N ALA A 14 40.73 -35.90 5.64
CA ALA A 14 39.34 -35.56 5.85
C ALA A 14 39.33 -34.42 6.89
N ASN A 15 39.12 -33.18 6.42
CA ASN A 15 38.74 -32.08 7.28
C ASN A 15 37.36 -32.45 7.84
N THR A 16 37.34 -33.14 8.97
CA THR A 16 36.11 -33.29 9.76
C THR A 16 35.79 -31.92 10.34
N THR A 17 34.91 -31.19 9.65
CA THR A 17 34.22 -30.06 10.27
C THR A 17 33.62 -30.58 11.59
N PRO A 18 33.93 -29.97 12.75
CA PRO A 18 33.38 -30.44 14.01
C PRO A 18 31.85 -30.47 13.88
N ALA A 19 31.23 -31.57 14.37
CA ALA A 19 29.77 -31.68 14.35
C ALA A 19 29.20 -30.45 15.01
N ALA A 20 28.35 -29.70 14.27
CA ALA A 20 27.76 -28.46 14.76
C ALA A 20 26.94 -28.78 15.99
N GLU A 21 27.35 -28.30 17.16
CA GLU A 21 26.67 -28.54 18.42
C GLU A 21 25.53 -27.53 18.63
N PRO A 22 24.37 -27.97 19.13
CA PRO A 22 23.31 -27.07 19.50
C PRO A 22 23.63 -26.35 20.83
N LEU A 23 23.08 -25.17 21.02
CA LEU A 23 23.08 -24.49 22.32
C LEU A 23 22.34 -25.38 23.35
N PRO A 24 22.87 -25.56 24.58
CA PRO A 24 22.20 -26.35 25.61
C PRO A 24 20.74 -25.94 25.82
N GLY A 25 19.83 -26.92 25.83
CA GLY A 25 18.39 -26.71 25.97
C GLY A 25 17.65 -26.44 24.65
N THR A 26 18.33 -26.49 23.51
CA THR A 26 17.73 -26.36 22.17
C THR A 26 17.91 -27.64 21.35
N LYS A 27 17.21 -27.75 20.23
CA LYS A 27 17.41 -28.83 19.25
C LYS A 27 18.51 -28.44 18.24
N LEU A 28 19.13 -29.42 17.63
CA LEU A 28 20.07 -29.16 16.53
C LEU A 28 19.34 -28.56 15.32
N LEU A 29 19.90 -27.49 14.77
CA LEU A 29 19.44 -26.88 13.52
C LEU A 29 20.04 -27.65 12.34
N THR A 30 19.19 -28.38 11.63
CA THR A 30 19.56 -29.20 10.45
C THR A 30 19.17 -28.58 9.12
N ILE A 31 18.58 -27.38 9.13
CA ILE A 31 18.20 -26.66 7.91
C ILE A 31 19.46 -26.18 7.19
N GLU A 32 19.63 -26.59 5.93
CA GLU A 32 20.75 -26.22 5.07
C GLU A 32 20.44 -25.01 4.17
N GLN A 33 19.15 -24.79 3.85
CA GLN A 33 18.71 -23.66 3.05
C GLN A 33 19.05 -22.33 3.75
N PRO A 34 19.45 -21.26 3.02
CA PRO A 34 19.66 -19.93 3.60
C PRO A 34 18.44 -19.45 4.39
N LEU A 35 18.65 -19.08 5.65
CA LEU A 35 17.57 -18.75 6.58
C LEU A 35 16.80 -17.47 6.20
N ASP A 36 17.45 -16.53 5.55
CA ASP A 36 16.83 -15.33 4.99
C ASP A 36 15.86 -15.66 3.84
N GLU A 37 16.23 -16.58 2.95
CA GLU A 37 15.36 -17.06 1.87
C GLU A 37 14.17 -17.89 2.41
N LEU A 38 14.46 -18.75 3.40
CA LEU A 38 13.42 -19.54 4.07
C LEU A 38 12.39 -18.63 4.75
N MET A 39 12.84 -17.53 5.39
CA MET A 39 11.98 -16.54 6.03
C MET A 39 11.07 -15.85 5.01
N VAL A 40 11.62 -15.32 3.92
CA VAL A 40 10.86 -14.63 2.88
C VAL A 40 9.84 -15.58 2.24
N SER A 41 10.27 -16.79 1.83
CA SER A 41 9.37 -17.78 1.23
C SER A 41 8.32 -18.32 2.20
N GLY A 42 8.63 -18.39 3.49
CA GLY A 42 7.68 -18.79 4.53
C GLY A 42 6.59 -17.74 4.74
N ILE A 43 6.95 -16.47 4.83
CA ILE A 43 5.99 -15.35 4.91
C ILE A 43 5.13 -15.30 3.64
N ASP A 44 5.72 -15.57 2.48
CA ASP A 44 5.00 -15.62 1.21
C ASP A 44 3.90 -16.68 1.21
N ARG A 45 4.22 -17.92 1.59
CA ARG A 45 3.23 -18.99 1.74
C ARG A 45 2.14 -18.65 2.75
N TYR A 46 2.51 -18.02 3.86
CA TYR A 46 1.54 -17.56 4.85
C TYR A 46 0.58 -16.51 4.25
N ALA A 47 1.12 -15.50 3.58
CA ALA A 47 0.32 -14.41 2.98
C ALA A 47 -0.64 -14.94 1.89
N LEU A 48 -0.17 -15.84 1.00
CA LEU A 48 -1.00 -16.45 -0.03
C LEU A 48 -2.15 -17.27 0.58
N ARG A 49 -1.88 -18.09 1.60
CA ARG A 49 -2.91 -18.87 2.29
C ARG A 49 -3.97 -17.96 2.93
N GLU A 50 -3.55 -16.83 3.52
CA GLU A 50 -4.48 -15.88 4.12
C GLU A 50 -5.35 -15.16 3.07
N LEU A 51 -4.78 -14.87 1.88
CA LEU A 51 -5.53 -14.36 0.73
C LEU A 51 -6.56 -15.37 0.24
N ASP A 52 -6.15 -16.63 0.03
CA ASP A 52 -7.03 -17.69 -0.46
C ASP A 52 -8.21 -17.96 0.49
N ASP A 53 -8.00 -17.82 1.80
CA ASP A 53 -9.04 -18.01 2.82
C ASP A 53 -9.87 -16.74 3.11
N ALA A 54 -9.49 -15.58 2.58
CA ALA A 54 -10.18 -14.32 2.84
C ALA A 54 -11.69 -14.35 2.50
N PRO A 55 -12.15 -14.92 1.36
CA PRO A 55 -13.56 -14.98 1.04
C PRO A 55 -14.42 -15.66 2.11
N ASN A 56 -13.89 -16.70 2.77
CA ASN A 56 -14.59 -17.43 3.81
C ASN A 56 -14.78 -16.62 5.09
N ARG A 57 -13.89 -15.66 5.35
CA ARG A 57 -13.89 -14.84 6.57
C ARG A 57 -14.61 -13.50 6.42
N ARG A 58 -14.74 -12.97 5.21
CA ARG A 58 -15.37 -11.66 4.96
C ARG A 58 -16.78 -11.57 5.56
N GLY A 59 -17.56 -12.63 5.46
CA GLY A 59 -18.92 -12.68 5.99
C GLY A 59 -19.04 -12.33 7.49
N LEU A 60 -17.99 -12.54 8.27
CA LEU A 60 -17.96 -12.21 9.70
C LEU A 60 -18.04 -10.71 10.00
N LEU A 61 -17.67 -9.87 9.05
CA LEU A 61 -17.69 -8.40 9.16
C LEU A 61 -18.99 -7.77 8.68
N TRP A 62 -19.94 -8.59 8.22
CA TRP A 62 -21.22 -8.15 7.68
C TRP A 62 -22.38 -8.57 8.57
N LYS A 63 -23.27 -7.62 8.86
CA LYS A 63 -24.49 -7.82 9.63
C LYS A 63 -25.72 -7.56 8.76
N ARG A 64 -25.81 -8.27 7.62
CA ARG A 64 -26.88 -8.08 6.62
C ARG A 64 -28.23 -8.51 7.15
N ASP A 65 -29.21 -7.61 7.06
CA ASP A 65 -30.62 -7.87 7.37
C ASP A 65 -31.45 -7.92 6.07
N TYR A 66 -31.88 -9.11 5.69
CA TYR A 66 -32.65 -9.35 4.46
C TYR A 66 -34.18 -9.31 4.69
N SER A 67 -34.66 -8.89 5.84
CA SER A 67 -36.10 -8.86 6.16
C SER A 67 -36.90 -7.91 5.26
N SER A 68 -36.28 -6.83 4.80
CA SER A 68 -36.82 -5.88 3.81
C SER A 68 -35.70 -5.10 3.15
N VAL A 69 -35.99 -4.48 1.98
CA VAL A 69 -35.00 -3.62 1.29
C VAL A 69 -34.53 -2.46 2.20
N PRO A 70 -35.42 -1.70 2.90
CA PRO A 70 -34.94 -0.67 3.81
C PRO A 70 -34.08 -1.19 4.97
N ALA A 71 -34.41 -2.34 5.54
CA ALA A 71 -33.62 -2.98 6.59
C ALA A 71 -32.23 -3.38 6.06
N TYR A 72 -32.17 -3.96 4.86
CA TYR A 72 -30.92 -4.31 4.21
C TYR A 72 -30.03 -3.09 4.00
N LEU A 73 -30.55 -2.04 3.34
CA LEU A 73 -29.79 -0.82 3.05
C LEU A 73 -29.24 -0.16 4.32
N LYS A 74 -30.02 -0.16 5.39
CA LYS A 74 -29.60 0.32 6.71
C LYS A 74 -28.47 -0.56 7.29
N SER A 75 -28.59 -1.88 7.18
CA SER A 75 -27.65 -2.82 7.75
C SER A 75 -26.28 -2.80 7.08
N VAL A 76 -26.20 -2.49 5.77
CA VAL A 76 -24.96 -2.41 4.99
C VAL A 76 -24.36 -1.00 4.93
N ALA A 77 -25.04 0.02 5.44
CA ALA A 77 -24.54 1.40 5.43
C ALA A 77 -23.16 1.57 6.10
N PRO A 78 -22.85 0.91 7.24
CA PRO A 78 -21.51 0.95 7.83
C PRO A 78 -20.43 0.36 6.93
N ASN A 79 -20.73 -0.73 6.19
CA ASN A 79 -19.79 -1.34 5.23
C ASN A 79 -19.54 -0.39 4.05
N ARG A 80 -20.60 0.24 3.51
CA ARG A 80 -20.47 1.28 2.47
C ARG A 80 -19.57 2.43 2.90
N GLN A 81 -19.71 2.91 4.13
CA GLN A 81 -18.85 3.96 4.67
C GLN A 81 -17.39 3.50 4.82
N ARG A 82 -17.16 2.26 5.26
CA ARG A 82 -15.80 1.70 5.34
C ARG A 82 -15.17 1.55 3.95
N LEU A 83 -15.92 1.05 2.95
CA LEU A 83 -15.44 1.00 1.56
C LEU A 83 -15.00 2.39 1.08
N ARG A 84 -15.84 3.40 1.31
CA ARG A 84 -15.54 4.79 0.96
C ARG A 84 -14.25 5.28 1.63
N THR A 85 -14.01 4.89 2.89
CA THR A 85 -12.80 5.28 3.64
C THR A 85 -11.55 4.60 3.09
N ILE A 86 -11.57 3.30 2.85
CA ILE A 86 -10.37 2.55 2.42
C ILE A 86 -9.96 2.87 0.98
N ILE A 87 -10.89 3.24 0.10
CA ILE A 87 -10.56 3.75 -1.22
C ILE A 87 -10.16 5.23 -1.21
N GLY A 88 -10.15 5.89 -0.04
CA GLY A 88 -9.73 7.29 0.10
C GLY A 88 -10.70 8.32 -0.47
N ALA A 89 -11.98 7.99 -0.67
CA ALA A 89 -13.00 8.91 -1.16
C ALA A 89 -13.64 9.72 -0.02
N VAL A 90 -12.85 10.42 0.77
CA VAL A 90 -13.23 11.01 2.06
C VAL A 90 -13.21 12.54 2.09
N ASP A 91 -12.68 13.19 1.05
CA ASP A 91 -12.58 14.64 1.00
C ASP A 91 -13.96 15.26 0.67
N GLN A 92 -14.15 16.49 1.15
CA GLN A 92 -15.38 17.23 0.88
C GLN A 92 -15.40 17.69 -0.57
N ARG A 93 -16.40 17.23 -1.34
CA ARG A 93 -16.59 17.68 -2.72
C ARG A 93 -17.13 19.11 -2.77
N GLN A 94 -16.75 19.83 -3.83
CA GLN A 94 -17.30 21.15 -4.13
C GLN A 94 -18.69 21.00 -4.76
N THR A 95 -19.72 21.22 -3.95
CA THR A 95 -21.13 21.18 -4.39
C THR A 95 -21.60 22.58 -4.76
N GLY A 96 -22.33 22.76 -5.82
CA GLY A 96 -22.89 24.06 -6.22
C GLY A 96 -22.26 24.69 -7.46
N THR A 97 -21.13 24.18 -7.94
CA THR A 97 -20.56 24.58 -9.21
C THR A 97 -21.22 23.81 -10.37
N GLY A 98 -21.52 24.50 -11.48
CA GLY A 98 -22.04 23.86 -12.69
C GLY A 98 -20.95 23.10 -13.47
N VAL A 99 -21.38 22.39 -14.49
CA VAL A 99 -20.51 21.87 -15.54
C VAL A 99 -20.37 22.99 -16.59
N ASN A 100 -19.16 23.48 -16.80
CA ASN A 100 -18.87 24.61 -17.69
C ASN A 100 -18.30 24.12 -18.99
N VAL A 101 -18.79 24.63 -20.12
CA VAL A 101 -18.21 24.38 -21.42
C VAL A 101 -16.83 25.04 -21.50
N VAL A 102 -15.81 24.29 -21.89
CA VAL A 102 -14.44 24.80 -22.03
C VAL A 102 -14.25 25.33 -23.44
N ALA A 103 -13.91 26.63 -23.55
CA ALA A 103 -13.45 27.22 -24.80
C ALA A 103 -12.00 26.77 -25.08
N SER A 104 -11.69 26.38 -26.33
CA SER A 104 -10.31 26.22 -26.82
C SER A 104 -9.97 27.30 -27.82
N GLU A 105 -8.69 27.69 -27.93
CA GLU A 105 -8.23 28.64 -28.94
C GLU A 105 -8.71 28.22 -30.34
N GLY A 106 -9.40 29.13 -31.04
CA GLY A 106 -9.90 28.92 -32.40
C GLY A 106 -11.23 28.14 -32.51
N THR A 107 -11.89 27.80 -31.40
CA THR A 107 -13.25 27.22 -31.42
C THR A 107 -14.26 28.16 -30.73
N LEU A 108 -15.40 28.40 -31.39
CA LEU A 108 -16.52 29.10 -30.78
C LEU A 108 -16.95 28.36 -29.51
N VAL A 109 -17.18 29.11 -28.42
CA VAL A 109 -17.73 28.57 -27.17
C VAL A 109 -19.12 27.97 -27.48
N GLY A 110 -19.25 26.65 -27.33
CA GLY A 110 -20.53 26.01 -27.55
C GLY A 110 -20.44 24.50 -27.79
N MET A 111 -21.60 23.87 -27.82
CA MET A 111 -21.73 22.45 -28.22
C MET A 111 -21.63 22.36 -29.75
N LYS A 112 -20.81 21.44 -30.25
CA LYS A 112 -20.80 21.07 -31.67
C LYS A 112 -21.97 20.12 -31.94
N THR A 113 -22.67 20.28 -33.07
CA THR A 113 -23.81 19.46 -33.42
C THR A 113 -23.46 18.63 -34.66
N THR A 114 -23.66 17.32 -34.53
CA THR A 114 -23.66 16.35 -35.64
C THR A 114 -25.11 16.02 -36.04
N SER A 115 -25.31 15.18 -37.04
CA SER A 115 -26.64 14.67 -37.36
C SER A 115 -27.27 13.79 -36.28
N GLN A 116 -26.47 13.30 -35.32
CA GLN A 116 -26.90 12.33 -34.32
C GLN A 116 -26.91 12.87 -32.90
N PHE A 117 -25.94 13.74 -32.53
CA PHE A 117 -25.81 14.29 -31.19
C PHE A 117 -25.08 15.63 -31.20
N ALA A 118 -25.28 16.37 -30.10
CA ALA A 118 -24.46 17.53 -29.79
C ALA A 118 -23.41 17.12 -28.75
N TYR A 119 -22.18 17.67 -28.84
CA TYR A 119 -21.11 17.39 -27.89
C TYR A 119 -20.24 18.62 -27.63
N GLY A 120 -19.65 18.66 -26.42
CA GLY A 120 -18.71 19.73 -26.07
C GLY A 120 -17.77 19.29 -24.96
N THR A 121 -16.58 19.91 -24.92
CA THR A 121 -15.65 19.73 -23.80
C THR A 121 -16.18 20.50 -22.60
N VAL A 122 -16.23 19.83 -21.47
CA VAL A 122 -16.76 20.38 -20.23
C VAL A 122 -15.80 20.16 -19.06
N ARG A 123 -15.80 21.11 -18.12
CA ARG A 123 -15.03 21.06 -16.89
C ARG A 123 -15.92 21.35 -15.68
N TRP A 124 -15.66 20.66 -14.58
CA TRP A 124 -16.39 20.91 -13.32
C TRP A 124 -15.48 20.73 -12.09
N GLN A 125 -15.83 21.38 -11.00
CA GLN A 125 -15.10 21.28 -9.75
C GLN A 125 -15.41 19.94 -9.05
N VAL A 126 -14.38 19.33 -8.47
CA VAL A 126 -14.49 18.09 -7.70
C VAL A 126 -14.12 18.33 -6.24
N LEU A 127 -12.89 18.75 -5.99
CA LEU A 127 -12.35 19.08 -4.66
C LEU A 127 -11.78 20.50 -4.70
N ASP A 128 -11.32 20.97 -3.56
CA ASP A 128 -10.61 22.25 -3.48
C ASP A 128 -9.35 22.23 -4.37
N GLY A 129 -9.36 23.00 -5.47
CA GLY A 129 -8.30 23.04 -6.47
C GLY A 129 -8.14 21.78 -7.31
N VAL A 130 -9.15 20.89 -7.35
CA VAL A 130 -9.17 19.73 -8.26
C VAL A 130 -10.40 19.79 -9.13
N THR A 131 -10.18 19.76 -10.45
CA THR A 131 -11.23 19.72 -11.46
C THR A 131 -11.32 18.34 -12.14
N ALA A 132 -12.47 18.02 -12.69
CA ALA A 132 -12.61 17.00 -13.70
C ALA A 132 -12.90 17.67 -15.04
N GLU A 133 -12.46 17.05 -16.12
CA GLU A 133 -12.73 17.50 -17.49
C GLU A 133 -12.97 16.31 -18.39
N GLY A 134 -13.80 16.51 -19.41
CA GLY A 134 -14.14 15.47 -20.38
C GLY A 134 -15.15 15.96 -21.39
N LEU A 135 -15.98 15.07 -21.91
CA LEU A 135 -17.00 15.38 -22.89
C LEU A 135 -18.40 15.26 -22.31
N LEU A 136 -19.27 16.20 -22.66
CA LEU A 136 -20.71 16.11 -22.47
C LEU A 136 -21.37 15.89 -23.82
N LEU A 137 -22.18 14.86 -23.96
CA LEU A 137 -22.93 14.55 -25.17
C LEU A 137 -24.44 14.57 -24.87
N MET A 138 -25.23 15.09 -25.82
CA MET A 138 -26.68 15.14 -25.74
C MET A 138 -27.30 14.66 -27.06
N PRO A 139 -28.44 13.99 -27.07
CA PRO A 139 -29.16 13.65 -28.30
C PRO A 139 -29.39 14.88 -29.16
N ALA A 140 -29.34 14.72 -30.49
CA ALA A 140 -29.58 15.81 -31.45
C ALA A 140 -31.08 16.15 -31.58
N GLY A 141 -31.36 17.37 -32.04
CA GLY A 141 -32.70 17.83 -32.34
C GLY A 141 -33.64 17.89 -31.12
N ASN A 142 -34.89 17.45 -31.32
CA ASN A 142 -35.91 17.44 -30.29
C ASN A 142 -36.04 16.11 -29.53
N THR A 143 -35.00 15.24 -29.61
CA THR A 143 -35.03 13.98 -28.90
C THR A 143 -35.04 14.22 -27.40
N LYS A 144 -36.07 13.73 -26.71
CA LYS A 144 -36.24 13.86 -25.25
C LYS A 144 -35.11 13.07 -24.55
N ILE A 145 -34.45 13.70 -23.59
CA ILE A 145 -33.50 12.99 -22.72
C ILE A 145 -34.32 12.06 -21.80
N GLN A 146 -33.91 10.77 -21.77
CA GLN A 146 -34.60 9.72 -21.00
C GLN A 146 -33.76 9.27 -19.79
N ALA A 147 -32.43 9.38 -19.84
CA ALA A 147 -31.55 9.04 -18.73
C ALA A 147 -30.28 9.91 -18.72
N LEU A 148 -29.62 9.96 -17.57
CA LEU A 148 -28.36 10.66 -17.34
C LEU A 148 -27.28 9.62 -17.08
N VAL A 149 -26.22 9.56 -17.90
CA VAL A 149 -25.22 8.50 -17.83
C VAL A 149 -23.82 9.08 -17.67
N ILE A 150 -23.04 8.53 -16.75
CA ILE A 150 -21.61 8.76 -16.65
C ILE A 150 -20.91 7.56 -17.29
N ALA A 151 -20.18 7.78 -18.38
CA ALA A 151 -19.48 6.74 -19.12
C ALA A 151 -17.97 6.85 -18.91
N LEU A 152 -17.36 5.82 -18.35
CA LEU A 152 -15.98 5.79 -17.87
C LEU A 152 -15.13 4.96 -18.84
N PRO A 153 -14.16 5.59 -19.56
CA PRO A 153 -13.26 4.86 -20.45
C PRO A 153 -12.27 4.00 -19.65
N ASP A 154 -11.51 3.13 -20.32
CA ASP A 154 -10.28 2.62 -19.74
C ASP A 154 -9.25 3.77 -19.55
N ALA A 155 -8.30 3.60 -18.65
CA ALA A 155 -7.34 4.64 -18.31
C ALA A 155 -6.44 5.10 -19.49
N ASP A 156 -6.26 4.25 -20.52
CA ASP A 156 -5.48 4.58 -21.70
C ASP A 156 -6.34 5.08 -22.87
N TRP A 157 -7.65 5.19 -22.66
CA TRP A 157 -8.57 5.75 -23.64
C TRP A 157 -8.93 7.19 -23.30
N THR A 158 -8.83 8.09 -24.28
CA THR A 158 -9.39 9.43 -24.10
C THR A 158 -10.92 9.39 -24.23
N PRO A 159 -11.64 10.38 -23.69
CA PRO A 159 -13.08 10.54 -23.92
C PRO A 159 -13.43 10.54 -25.42
N GLU A 160 -12.57 11.16 -26.25
CA GLU A 160 -12.73 11.25 -27.70
C GLU A 160 -12.64 9.86 -28.38
N MET A 161 -11.69 9.02 -27.98
CA MET A 161 -11.61 7.63 -28.44
C MET A 161 -12.87 6.84 -28.05
N PHE A 162 -13.31 6.98 -26.81
CA PHE A 162 -14.48 6.26 -26.28
C PHE A 162 -15.80 6.70 -26.95
N CYS A 163 -15.85 7.96 -27.44
CA CYS A 163 -16.95 8.50 -28.22
C CYS A 163 -16.84 8.19 -29.71
N GLY A 164 -15.72 7.64 -30.20
CA GLY A 164 -15.45 7.44 -31.64
C GLY A 164 -15.18 8.73 -32.41
N LEU A 165 -14.79 9.81 -31.70
CA LEU A 165 -14.35 11.07 -32.31
C LEU A 165 -12.90 10.98 -32.80
N THR A 166 -12.11 10.08 -32.23
CA THR A 166 -10.75 9.71 -32.64
C THR A 166 -10.62 8.20 -32.72
N GLU A 167 -9.61 7.73 -33.45
CA GLU A 167 -9.26 6.31 -33.47
C GLU A 167 -8.74 5.79 -32.13
N GLY A 168 -8.70 4.47 -31.96
CA GLY A 168 -8.13 3.80 -30.76
C GLY A 168 -9.11 2.87 -30.04
N VAL A 169 -10.42 2.99 -30.27
CA VAL A 169 -11.44 2.12 -29.67
C VAL A 169 -12.32 1.52 -30.79
N THR A 170 -12.55 0.21 -30.72
CA THR A 170 -13.39 -0.49 -31.72
C THR A 170 -14.83 0.04 -31.69
N PRO A 171 -15.55 0.06 -32.84
CA PRO A 171 -16.91 0.59 -32.90
C PRO A 171 -17.88 -0.04 -31.89
N GLN A 172 -17.74 -1.33 -31.58
CA GLN A 172 -18.56 -2.03 -30.59
C GLN A 172 -18.32 -1.42 -29.17
N ALA A 173 -17.08 -1.14 -28.84
CA ALA A 173 -16.71 -0.59 -27.51
C ALA A 173 -16.94 0.93 -27.38
N GLN A 174 -17.30 1.62 -28.48
CA GLN A 174 -17.70 3.04 -28.45
C GLN A 174 -19.10 3.21 -27.82
N LEU A 175 -19.25 2.83 -26.58
CA LEU A 175 -20.53 2.78 -25.85
C LEU A 175 -21.26 4.13 -25.84
N VAL A 176 -20.51 5.22 -25.73
CA VAL A 176 -21.07 6.58 -25.59
C VAL A 176 -22.03 6.97 -26.70
N ARG A 177 -21.64 6.70 -27.96
CA ARG A 177 -22.49 7.01 -29.13
C ARG A 177 -23.82 6.24 -29.08
N ARG A 178 -23.74 4.98 -28.70
CA ARG A 178 -24.92 4.10 -28.63
C ARG A 178 -25.86 4.55 -27.51
N LEU A 179 -25.30 4.98 -26.36
CA LEU A 179 -26.10 5.56 -25.25
C LEU A 179 -26.82 6.84 -25.67
N VAL A 180 -26.10 7.75 -26.33
CA VAL A 180 -26.70 9.02 -26.80
C VAL A 180 -27.79 8.78 -27.83
N ASN A 181 -27.59 7.85 -28.78
CA ASN A 181 -28.60 7.49 -29.78
C ASN A 181 -29.86 6.86 -29.16
N ASN A 182 -29.78 6.36 -27.95
CA ASN A 182 -30.92 5.86 -27.16
C ASN A 182 -31.45 6.90 -26.16
N GLY A 183 -31.24 8.18 -26.39
CA GLY A 183 -31.81 9.25 -25.59
C GLY A 183 -31.07 9.56 -24.28
N CYS A 184 -29.88 9.02 -24.06
CA CYS A 184 -29.11 9.35 -22.87
C CYS A 184 -28.34 10.68 -23.05
N MET A 185 -28.36 11.54 -22.04
CA MET A 185 -27.34 12.57 -21.86
C MET A 185 -26.12 11.93 -21.20
N VAL A 186 -24.95 12.00 -21.85
CA VAL A 186 -23.76 11.27 -21.41
C VAL A 186 -22.62 12.20 -21.05
N LEU A 187 -22.08 12.04 -19.85
CA LEU A 187 -20.85 12.72 -19.38
C LEU A 187 -19.69 11.72 -19.34
N VAL A 188 -18.59 12.05 -20.03
CA VAL A 188 -17.43 11.19 -20.17
C VAL A 188 -16.21 11.86 -19.56
N PRO A 189 -15.85 11.59 -18.30
CA PRO A 189 -14.66 12.17 -17.67
C PRO A 189 -13.37 11.58 -18.23
N THR A 190 -12.31 12.37 -18.23
CA THR A 190 -10.95 11.90 -18.46
C THR A 190 -10.41 11.23 -17.20
N LEU A 191 -9.89 10.02 -17.34
CA LEU A 191 -9.19 9.32 -16.27
C LEU A 191 -7.68 9.62 -16.28
N ILE A 192 -7.02 9.48 -15.15
CA ILE A 192 -5.56 9.54 -15.08
C ILE A 192 -4.96 8.35 -15.83
N SER A 193 -4.10 8.61 -16.80
CA SER A 193 -3.54 7.60 -17.71
C SER A 193 -2.45 6.74 -17.07
N ARG A 194 -2.05 5.67 -17.77
CA ARG A 194 -0.89 4.83 -17.41
C ARG A 194 0.42 5.31 -18.04
N SER A 195 0.43 6.45 -18.74
CA SER A 195 1.66 7.10 -19.21
C SER A 195 2.54 7.50 -18.01
N ASP A 196 3.85 7.64 -18.24
CA ASP A 196 4.82 8.19 -17.28
C ASP A 196 5.28 9.60 -17.62
N GLU A 197 4.68 10.23 -18.62
CA GLU A 197 5.18 11.46 -19.22
C GLU A 197 5.40 12.59 -18.21
N PHE A 198 4.49 12.75 -17.26
CA PHE A 198 4.52 13.80 -16.25
C PHE A 198 5.01 13.32 -14.87
N SER A 199 5.31 12.03 -14.73
CA SER A 199 5.70 11.47 -13.42
C SER A 199 7.08 11.94 -13.00
N GLY A 200 7.13 12.85 -12.04
CA GLY A 200 8.35 13.41 -11.51
C GLY A 200 8.28 14.90 -11.29
N ASN A 201 9.44 15.46 -11.01
CA ASN A 201 9.65 16.90 -10.85
C ASN A 201 10.84 17.31 -11.73
N PRO A 202 10.72 18.31 -12.62
CA PRO A 202 11.78 18.71 -13.53
C PRO A 202 13.05 19.22 -12.81
N LEU A 203 12.93 19.70 -11.58
CA LEU A 203 14.07 20.18 -10.77
C LEU A 203 14.73 19.07 -9.96
N VAL A 204 14.08 17.92 -9.78
CA VAL A 204 14.56 16.82 -8.97
C VAL A 204 14.84 15.58 -9.83
N SER A 205 13.82 14.97 -10.39
CA SER A 205 13.92 13.79 -11.24
C SER A 205 12.59 13.44 -11.89
N TYR A 206 12.63 13.04 -13.17
CA TYR A 206 11.53 12.28 -13.78
C TYR A 206 11.67 10.79 -13.48
N THR A 207 10.55 10.06 -13.47
CA THR A 207 10.51 8.62 -13.22
C THR A 207 9.81 7.87 -14.37
N ASN A 208 9.94 6.53 -14.39
CA ASN A 208 9.15 5.67 -15.30
C ASN A 208 7.86 5.16 -14.67
N GLN A 209 7.42 5.77 -13.57
CA GLN A 209 6.18 5.36 -12.90
C GLN A 209 4.97 5.79 -13.73
N PRO A 210 3.97 4.91 -13.95
CA PRO A 210 2.69 5.36 -14.48
C PRO A 210 2.15 6.55 -13.67
N HIS A 211 1.46 7.51 -14.30
CA HIS A 211 0.83 8.64 -13.59
C HIS A 211 -0.01 8.17 -12.40
N ARG A 212 -0.75 7.06 -12.59
CA ARG A 212 -1.57 6.45 -11.53
C ARG A 212 -0.74 5.96 -10.34
N GLU A 213 0.44 5.39 -10.59
CA GLU A 213 1.33 4.95 -9.52
C GLU A 213 1.99 6.14 -8.80
N PHE A 214 2.40 7.16 -9.56
CA PHE A 214 3.01 8.37 -8.98
C PHE A 214 2.05 9.06 -8.00
N ILE A 215 0.79 9.24 -8.40
CA ILE A 215 -0.27 9.78 -7.53
C ILE A 215 -0.57 8.82 -6.36
N TYR A 216 -0.67 7.51 -6.63
CA TYR A 216 -0.95 6.49 -5.62
C TYR A 216 0.02 6.56 -4.45
N ARG A 217 1.33 6.66 -4.71
CA ARG A 217 2.37 6.62 -3.67
C ARG A 217 2.16 7.70 -2.61
N MET A 218 2.06 8.96 -3.02
CA MET A 218 1.85 10.06 -2.08
C MET A 218 0.46 10.04 -1.45
N ALA A 219 -0.56 9.66 -2.22
CA ALA A 219 -1.93 9.57 -1.74
C ALA A 219 -2.08 8.50 -0.64
N PHE A 220 -1.43 7.34 -0.81
CA PHE A 220 -1.47 6.24 0.15
C PHE A 220 -0.94 6.64 1.53
N GLU A 221 0.19 7.34 1.58
CA GLU A 221 0.76 7.88 2.81
C GLU A 221 -0.20 8.88 3.49
N MET A 222 -1.01 9.59 2.70
CA MET A 222 -2.00 10.57 3.17
C MET A 222 -3.41 9.97 3.37
N GLY A 223 -3.55 8.63 3.42
CA GLY A 223 -4.85 7.96 3.59
C GLY A 223 -5.82 8.24 2.44
N ARG A 224 -5.27 8.42 1.24
CA ARG A 224 -6.01 8.62 -0.01
C ARG A 224 -5.56 7.59 -1.03
N HIS A 225 -6.28 7.52 -2.13
CA HIS A 225 -5.97 6.59 -3.21
C HIS A 225 -6.39 7.20 -4.55
N VAL A 226 -5.70 6.86 -5.64
CA VAL A 226 -6.08 7.33 -6.98
C VAL A 226 -7.51 6.89 -7.34
N ILE A 227 -7.92 5.68 -6.94
CA ILE A 227 -9.31 5.21 -7.08
C ILE A 227 -10.29 6.15 -6.38
N GLY A 228 -9.99 6.57 -5.16
CA GLY A 228 -10.84 7.48 -4.39
C GLY A 228 -10.94 8.87 -5.01
N TYR A 229 -9.87 9.38 -5.56
CA TYR A 229 -9.90 10.66 -6.29
C TYR A 229 -10.79 10.56 -7.54
N GLU A 230 -10.66 9.49 -8.32
CA GLU A 230 -11.48 9.30 -9.52
C GLU A 230 -12.94 8.97 -9.20
N VAL A 231 -13.22 8.18 -8.16
CA VAL A 231 -14.59 7.99 -7.65
C VAL A 231 -15.22 9.33 -7.28
N GLN A 232 -14.49 10.24 -6.63
CA GLN A 232 -15.02 11.56 -6.30
C GLN A 232 -15.31 12.42 -7.53
N LYS A 233 -14.58 12.25 -8.66
CA LYS A 233 -14.94 12.87 -9.96
C LYS A 233 -16.29 12.36 -10.45
N VAL A 234 -16.54 11.04 -10.34
CA VAL A 234 -17.83 10.44 -10.70
C VAL A 234 -18.94 10.97 -9.79
N LEU A 235 -18.73 10.98 -8.47
CA LEU A 235 -19.74 11.44 -7.54
C LEU A 235 -20.06 12.94 -7.69
N SER A 236 -19.11 13.77 -8.10
CA SER A 236 -19.37 15.19 -8.43
C SER A 236 -20.20 15.35 -9.71
N ALA A 237 -20.08 14.42 -10.65
CA ALA A 237 -20.97 14.35 -11.82
C ALA A 237 -22.37 13.92 -11.43
N VAL A 238 -22.53 12.96 -10.49
CA VAL A 238 -23.83 12.62 -9.88
C VAL A 238 -24.45 13.85 -9.20
N ASP A 239 -23.65 14.60 -8.42
CA ASP A 239 -24.13 15.85 -7.78
C ASP A 239 -24.64 16.88 -8.82
N TYR A 240 -24.00 16.94 -10.01
CA TYR A 240 -24.47 17.79 -11.10
C TYR A 240 -25.80 17.28 -11.71
N PHE A 241 -25.93 15.98 -11.97
CA PHE A 241 -27.12 15.38 -12.54
C PHE A 241 -28.35 15.52 -11.60
N GLU A 242 -28.14 15.32 -10.31
CA GLU A 242 -29.16 15.58 -9.29
C GLU A 242 -29.66 17.03 -9.30
N ARG A 243 -28.72 18.00 -9.39
CA ARG A 243 -29.11 19.42 -9.47
C ARG A 243 -29.86 19.73 -10.77
N ARG A 244 -29.42 19.14 -11.88
CA ARG A 244 -30.13 19.29 -13.17
C ARG A 244 -31.57 18.77 -13.05
N ASN A 245 -31.79 17.56 -12.57
CA ASN A 245 -33.12 17.01 -12.37
C ASN A 245 -34.01 17.96 -11.53
N LYS A 246 -33.45 18.46 -10.43
CA LYS A 246 -34.15 19.44 -9.59
C LYS A 246 -34.51 20.76 -10.31
N SER A 247 -33.60 21.27 -11.15
CA SER A 247 -33.75 22.54 -11.85
C SER A 247 -34.75 22.47 -13.01
N THR A 248 -34.82 21.31 -13.69
CA THR A 248 -35.73 21.06 -14.81
C THR A 248 -37.10 20.50 -14.36
N GLY A 249 -37.20 20.06 -13.12
CA GLY A 249 -38.37 19.32 -12.63
C GLY A 249 -38.46 17.88 -13.12
N ASP A 250 -37.36 17.36 -13.72
CA ASP A 250 -37.25 15.98 -14.18
C ASP A 250 -36.89 15.03 -13.01
N ASN A 251 -37.15 13.74 -13.22
CA ASN A 251 -36.71 12.67 -12.33
C ASN A 251 -36.05 11.57 -13.18
N LEU A 252 -35.05 11.94 -14.00
CA LEU A 252 -34.37 11.02 -14.89
C LEU A 252 -33.45 10.11 -14.11
N PRO A 253 -33.39 8.80 -14.41
CA PRO A 253 -32.49 7.87 -13.75
C PRO A 253 -31.03 8.20 -14.08
N ILE A 254 -30.15 7.94 -13.11
CA ILE A 254 -28.69 8.15 -13.22
C ILE A 254 -27.99 6.81 -13.34
N GLY A 255 -27.33 6.57 -14.48
CA GLY A 255 -26.56 5.37 -14.75
C GLY A 255 -25.04 5.64 -14.73
N VAL A 256 -24.28 4.60 -14.42
CA VAL A 256 -22.81 4.59 -14.59
C VAL A 256 -22.41 3.36 -15.38
N VAL A 257 -21.56 3.54 -16.38
CA VAL A 257 -20.97 2.44 -17.18
C VAL A 257 -19.48 2.64 -17.33
N GLY A 258 -18.70 1.56 -17.30
CA GLY A 258 -17.26 1.68 -17.48
C GLY A 258 -16.59 0.43 -18.00
N VAL A 259 -15.44 0.62 -18.67
CA VAL A 259 -14.63 -0.43 -19.28
C VAL A 259 -13.25 -0.46 -18.62
N GLY A 260 -12.75 -1.64 -18.28
CA GLY A 260 -11.43 -1.81 -17.66
C GLY A 260 -11.29 -1.02 -16.36
N GLU A 261 -10.40 -0.02 -16.33
CA GLU A 261 -10.26 0.87 -15.17
C GLU A 261 -11.53 1.69 -14.91
N GLY A 262 -12.24 2.09 -15.97
CA GLY A 262 -13.57 2.68 -15.86
C GLY A 262 -14.60 1.72 -15.26
N GLY A 263 -14.48 0.41 -15.53
CA GLY A 263 -15.31 -0.63 -14.91
C GLY A 263 -15.09 -0.75 -13.40
N LEU A 264 -13.82 -0.67 -12.97
CA LEU A 264 -13.47 -0.57 -11.54
C LEU A 264 -14.19 0.62 -10.90
N LEU A 265 -14.09 1.80 -11.52
CA LEU A 265 -14.68 3.02 -10.98
C LEU A 265 -16.21 2.99 -10.99
N ALA A 266 -16.83 2.39 -12.02
CA ALA A 266 -18.29 2.21 -12.10
C ALA A 266 -18.80 1.34 -10.92
N LEU A 267 -18.13 0.20 -10.66
CA LEU A 267 -18.46 -0.69 -9.55
C LEU A 267 -18.37 0.03 -8.19
N HIS A 268 -17.23 0.69 -7.93
CA HIS A 268 -17.01 1.38 -6.66
C HIS A 268 -17.93 2.58 -6.48
N SER A 269 -18.17 3.38 -7.53
CA SER A 269 -19.04 4.55 -7.46
C SER A 269 -20.47 4.16 -7.15
N ALA A 270 -21.02 3.16 -7.86
CA ALA A 270 -22.37 2.66 -7.59
C ALA A 270 -22.52 2.03 -6.20
N ALA A 271 -21.44 1.37 -5.71
CA ALA A 271 -21.45 0.79 -4.38
C ALA A 271 -21.45 1.85 -3.26
N VAL A 272 -20.76 2.98 -3.42
CA VAL A 272 -20.63 4.02 -2.39
C VAL A 272 -21.69 5.11 -2.48
N ASP A 273 -22.40 5.25 -3.62
CA ASP A 273 -23.43 6.26 -3.81
C ASP A 273 -24.77 5.63 -4.25
N PRO A 274 -25.78 5.61 -3.36
CA PRO A 274 -27.10 5.04 -3.67
C PRO A 274 -27.92 5.83 -4.69
N ARG A 275 -27.52 7.03 -5.10
CA ARG A 275 -28.21 7.85 -6.11
C ARG A 275 -27.95 7.39 -7.54
N ILE A 276 -27.00 6.48 -7.74
CA ILE A 276 -26.77 5.83 -9.03
C ILE A 276 -27.77 4.68 -9.17
N ASP A 277 -28.74 4.80 -10.08
CA ASP A 277 -29.86 3.87 -10.22
C ASP A 277 -29.45 2.54 -10.87
N ALA A 278 -28.54 2.57 -11.85
CA ALA A 278 -28.02 1.37 -12.51
C ALA A 278 -26.52 1.46 -12.80
N ALA A 279 -25.83 0.31 -12.79
CA ALA A 279 -24.42 0.23 -13.15
C ALA A 279 -24.15 -0.86 -14.18
N MET A 280 -23.17 -0.60 -15.09
CA MET A 280 -22.64 -1.60 -16.02
C MET A 280 -21.10 -1.62 -15.91
N VAL A 281 -20.56 -2.81 -15.65
CA VAL A 281 -19.14 -3.05 -15.39
C VAL A 281 -18.58 -4.00 -16.44
N CYS A 282 -17.72 -3.48 -17.32
CA CYS A 282 -17.15 -4.23 -18.43
C CYS A 282 -15.67 -4.55 -18.16
N GLY A 283 -15.32 -5.84 -18.20
CA GLY A 283 -13.94 -6.33 -18.16
C GLY A 283 -13.15 -6.07 -16.86
N TYR A 284 -13.84 -5.89 -15.74
CA TYR A 284 -13.15 -5.69 -14.43
C TYR A 284 -13.56 -6.71 -13.38
N PHE A 285 -14.81 -7.08 -13.29
CA PHE A 285 -15.39 -7.87 -12.21
C PHE A 285 -14.84 -9.30 -12.17
N GLN A 286 -14.17 -9.70 -11.06
CA GLN A 286 -13.62 -11.04 -10.86
C GLN A 286 -13.18 -11.28 -9.41
N LYS A 287 -12.67 -12.47 -9.12
CA LYS A 287 -11.92 -12.74 -7.87
C LYS A 287 -10.77 -11.75 -7.70
N ARG A 288 -10.60 -11.17 -6.48
CA ARG A 288 -9.57 -10.16 -6.18
C ARG A 288 -8.39 -10.65 -5.36
N GLU A 289 -8.34 -11.90 -4.99
CA GLU A 289 -7.23 -12.47 -4.20
C GLU A 289 -5.88 -12.37 -4.91
N GLY A 290 -5.87 -12.28 -6.26
CA GLY A 290 -4.70 -12.04 -7.09
C GLY A 290 -4.32 -10.57 -7.32
N VAL A 291 -4.98 -9.59 -6.68
CA VAL A 291 -4.73 -8.14 -6.92
C VAL A 291 -3.27 -7.71 -6.71
N TRP A 292 -2.50 -8.47 -5.96
CA TRP A 292 -1.08 -8.22 -5.74
C TRP A 292 -0.21 -8.38 -7.00
N GLU A 293 -0.70 -9.07 -8.02
CA GLU A 293 -0.06 -9.20 -9.36
C GLU A 293 -0.38 -8.01 -10.26
N GLU A 294 -1.51 -7.34 -10.02
CA GLU A 294 -1.93 -6.15 -10.75
C GLU A 294 -1.05 -4.94 -10.40
N PRO A 295 -1.04 -3.85 -11.19
CA PRO A 295 -0.29 -2.64 -10.85
C PRO A 295 -0.62 -2.12 -9.44
N ILE A 296 0.40 -1.61 -8.74
CA ILE A 296 0.29 -1.23 -7.32
C ILE A 296 -0.82 -0.20 -7.05
N TYR A 297 -1.18 0.61 -8.02
CA TYR A 297 -2.28 1.58 -7.90
C TYR A 297 -3.69 0.95 -7.90
N ARG A 298 -3.79 -0.39 -7.95
CA ARG A 298 -5.01 -1.17 -7.65
C ARG A 298 -4.98 -1.81 -6.26
N ASN A 299 -3.87 -1.69 -5.54
CA ASN A 299 -3.69 -2.27 -4.20
C ASN A 299 -4.29 -1.34 -3.14
N VAL A 300 -5.47 -1.66 -2.65
CA VAL A 300 -6.18 -0.88 -1.62
C VAL A 300 -5.95 -1.52 -0.24
N TRP A 301 -5.48 -0.72 0.72
CA TRP A 301 -5.29 -1.15 2.10
C TRP A 301 -6.57 -1.71 2.70
N SER A 302 -6.50 -2.89 3.32
CA SER A 302 -7.61 -3.54 4.03
C SER A 302 -8.77 -4.05 3.15
N GLN A 303 -8.77 -3.85 1.82
CA GLN A 303 -9.91 -4.17 0.98
C GLN A 303 -10.35 -5.63 1.16
N LEU A 304 -9.43 -6.58 1.01
CA LEU A 304 -9.77 -8.01 0.99
C LEU A 304 -10.11 -8.59 2.37
N THR A 305 -9.93 -7.84 3.45
CA THR A 305 -10.46 -8.26 4.75
C THR A 305 -11.98 -8.25 4.79
N GLU A 306 -12.62 -7.37 4.01
CA GLU A 306 -14.06 -7.15 4.02
C GLU A 306 -14.70 -7.19 2.63
N PHE A 307 -13.99 -6.81 1.56
CA PHE A 307 -14.54 -6.57 0.23
C PHE A 307 -13.77 -7.32 -0.86
N GLY A 308 -14.38 -8.33 -1.48
CA GLY A 308 -14.15 -8.74 -2.86
C GLY A 308 -15.17 -8.05 -3.77
N ASP A 309 -15.12 -8.29 -5.07
CA ASP A 309 -16.06 -7.65 -6.01
C ASP A 309 -17.51 -8.07 -5.73
N ALA A 310 -17.76 -9.31 -5.26
CA ALA A 310 -19.09 -9.75 -4.83
C ALA A 310 -19.63 -8.97 -3.63
N GLU A 311 -18.79 -8.70 -2.63
CA GLU A 311 -19.20 -7.88 -1.49
C GLU A 311 -19.46 -6.43 -1.91
N ILE A 312 -18.64 -5.88 -2.84
CA ILE A 312 -18.88 -4.53 -3.40
C ILE A 312 -20.19 -4.52 -4.19
N ALA A 313 -20.46 -5.51 -5.04
CA ALA A 313 -21.73 -5.68 -5.76
C ALA A 313 -22.92 -5.77 -4.80
N SER A 314 -22.76 -6.43 -3.65
CA SER A 314 -23.82 -6.52 -2.65
C SER A 314 -24.21 -5.15 -2.04
N LEU A 315 -23.34 -4.13 -2.09
CA LEU A 315 -23.70 -2.75 -1.72
C LEU A 315 -24.55 -2.05 -2.77
N ILE A 316 -24.54 -2.52 -4.02
CA ILE A 316 -25.41 -2.01 -5.09
C ILE A 316 -26.82 -2.57 -4.96
N ALA A 317 -26.94 -3.84 -4.56
CA ALA A 317 -28.25 -4.51 -4.41
C ALA A 317 -29.25 -3.70 -3.56
N PRO A 318 -30.55 -3.66 -3.96
CA PRO A 318 -31.19 -4.39 -5.06
C PRO A 318 -31.16 -3.67 -6.43
N ARG A 319 -30.41 -2.56 -6.56
CA ARG A 319 -30.31 -1.75 -7.78
C ARG A 319 -29.66 -2.59 -8.90
N PRO A 320 -30.04 -2.37 -10.19
CA PRO A 320 -29.50 -3.11 -11.32
C PRO A 320 -27.98 -3.00 -11.45
N LEU A 321 -27.35 -4.17 -11.68
CA LEU A 321 -25.92 -4.30 -12.01
C LEU A 321 -25.74 -5.25 -13.17
N VAL A 322 -25.21 -4.75 -14.28
CA VAL A 322 -24.83 -5.52 -15.44
C VAL A 322 -23.33 -5.74 -15.42
N ILE A 323 -22.89 -6.99 -15.46
CA ILE A 323 -21.48 -7.39 -15.53
C ILE A 323 -21.24 -7.96 -16.93
N GLU A 324 -20.29 -7.39 -17.66
CA GLU A 324 -19.87 -7.88 -18.96
C GLU A 324 -18.45 -8.43 -18.88
N ALA A 325 -18.31 -9.75 -19.02
CA ALA A 325 -17.00 -10.38 -19.25
C ALA A 325 -16.58 -10.07 -20.69
N CYS A 326 -15.50 -9.33 -20.88
CA CYS A 326 -15.03 -8.86 -22.19
C CYS A 326 -13.54 -8.54 -22.18
N ALA A 327 -12.96 -8.37 -23.36
CA ALA A 327 -11.61 -7.88 -23.53
C ALA A 327 -11.46 -6.42 -23.07
N VAL A 328 -10.32 -6.13 -22.49
CA VAL A 328 -9.88 -4.80 -22.07
C VAL A 328 -8.41 -4.59 -22.48
N PRO A 329 -7.89 -3.37 -22.51
CA PRO A 329 -6.47 -3.14 -22.70
C PRO A 329 -5.63 -3.89 -21.66
N GLU A 330 -4.73 -4.75 -22.13
CA GLU A 330 -3.78 -5.48 -21.29
C GLU A 330 -2.57 -4.61 -21.00
N VAL A 331 -1.98 -4.80 -19.81
CA VAL A 331 -0.77 -4.09 -19.36
C VAL A 331 0.27 -5.14 -18.97
N ALA A 332 1.33 -5.25 -19.76
CA ALA A 332 2.40 -6.22 -19.53
C ALA A 332 3.33 -5.83 -18.35
N GLY A 333 3.33 -4.57 -17.96
CA GLY A 333 4.16 -4.02 -16.88
C GLY A 333 4.19 -2.50 -16.93
N PRO A 334 4.97 -1.86 -16.03
CA PRO A 334 5.18 -0.42 -16.08
C PRO A 334 5.96 -0.01 -17.35
N PRO A 335 5.94 1.29 -17.72
CA PRO A 335 6.77 1.81 -18.81
C PRO A 335 8.24 1.42 -18.62
N ALA A 336 8.89 1.02 -19.72
CA ALA A 336 10.30 0.64 -19.70
C ALA A 336 11.18 1.82 -19.24
N PRO A 337 12.22 1.58 -18.43
CA PRO A 337 13.20 2.61 -18.09
C PRO A 337 13.86 3.17 -19.33
N ARG A 338 13.96 4.51 -19.42
CA ARG A 338 14.58 5.21 -20.53
C ARG A 338 15.47 6.38 -20.07
N ALA A 339 16.32 6.87 -20.99
CA ALA A 339 17.22 7.99 -20.69
C ALA A 339 16.46 9.21 -20.11
N GLY A 340 17.04 9.86 -19.13
CA GLY A 340 16.46 11.02 -18.45
C GLY A 340 15.37 10.68 -17.41
N ARG A 341 15.06 9.39 -17.18
CA ARG A 341 14.09 8.97 -16.17
C ARG A 341 14.71 7.97 -15.19
N ARG A 342 14.45 8.21 -13.92
CA ARG A 342 14.84 7.28 -12.86
C ARG A 342 13.94 6.04 -12.92
N SER A 343 14.55 4.86 -13.00
CA SER A 343 13.83 3.60 -12.85
C SER A 343 13.34 3.44 -11.42
N GLY A 344 12.07 3.09 -11.25
CA GLY A 344 11.49 2.98 -9.90
C GLY A 344 10.04 2.51 -9.86
N ALA A 345 9.40 2.30 -11.01
CA ALA A 345 8.03 1.78 -11.06
C ALA A 345 7.92 0.37 -10.47
N ALA A 346 6.84 0.10 -9.75
CA ALA A 346 6.52 -1.22 -9.23
C ALA A 346 6.13 -2.17 -10.36
N PRO A 347 6.51 -3.46 -10.32
CA PRO A 347 6.02 -4.45 -11.27
C PRO A 347 4.51 -4.66 -11.10
N GLY A 348 3.84 -5.10 -12.17
CA GLY A 348 2.42 -5.43 -12.14
C GLY A 348 1.85 -5.50 -13.54
N LYS A 349 0.90 -6.41 -13.77
CA LYS A 349 0.26 -6.65 -15.06
C LYS A 349 -1.26 -6.60 -14.95
N ILE A 350 -1.92 -6.27 -16.05
CA ILE A 350 -3.37 -6.39 -16.19
C ILE A 350 -3.63 -7.37 -17.34
N GLU A 351 -4.34 -8.42 -17.06
CA GLU A 351 -4.76 -9.44 -17.99
C GLU A 351 -6.29 -9.47 -18.09
N ILE A 352 -6.82 -9.99 -19.19
CA ILE A 352 -8.27 -10.16 -19.38
C ILE A 352 -8.80 -11.11 -18.30
N CYS A 353 -9.89 -10.72 -17.64
CA CYS A 353 -10.55 -11.53 -16.63
C CYS A 353 -11.10 -12.82 -17.26
N THR A 354 -10.69 -13.99 -16.78
CA THR A 354 -11.23 -15.25 -17.31
C THR A 354 -12.72 -15.40 -16.95
N LEU A 355 -13.53 -15.87 -17.89
CA LEU A 355 -14.97 -16.04 -17.67
C LEU A 355 -15.27 -16.92 -16.43
N GLY A 356 -14.43 -17.91 -16.13
CA GLY A 356 -14.55 -18.73 -14.94
C GLY A 356 -14.41 -17.96 -13.63
N MET A 357 -13.44 -17.04 -13.56
CA MET A 357 -13.25 -16.17 -12.39
C MET A 357 -14.40 -15.17 -12.26
N VAL A 358 -14.89 -14.63 -13.37
CA VAL A 358 -16.06 -13.73 -13.39
C VAL A 358 -17.31 -14.45 -12.88
N ARG A 359 -17.60 -15.65 -13.41
CA ARG A 359 -18.76 -16.46 -13.00
C ARG A 359 -18.70 -16.80 -11.50
N SER A 360 -17.56 -17.26 -11.03
CA SER A 360 -17.40 -17.60 -9.62
C SER A 360 -17.71 -16.43 -8.68
N GLU A 361 -17.28 -15.24 -9.03
CA GLU A 361 -17.54 -14.05 -8.23
C GLU A 361 -18.96 -13.52 -8.42
N PHE A 362 -19.52 -13.63 -9.63
CA PHE A 362 -20.93 -13.35 -9.92
C PHE A 362 -21.87 -14.22 -9.07
N ASP A 363 -21.61 -15.52 -8.99
CA ASP A 363 -22.43 -16.45 -8.21
C ASP A 363 -22.43 -16.09 -6.71
N ARG A 364 -21.29 -15.61 -6.19
CA ARG A 364 -21.20 -15.10 -4.82
C ARG A 364 -22.05 -13.82 -4.64
N ALA A 365 -22.04 -12.91 -5.60
CA ALA A 365 -22.84 -11.69 -5.56
C ALA A 365 -24.35 -12.03 -5.66
N LYS A 366 -24.71 -12.97 -6.53
CA LYS A 366 -26.08 -13.37 -6.80
C LYS A 366 -26.83 -13.83 -5.54
N VAL A 367 -26.17 -14.49 -4.62
CA VAL A 367 -26.75 -14.90 -3.33
C VAL A 367 -27.40 -13.74 -2.58
N HIS A 368 -26.82 -12.55 -2.68
CA HIS A 368 -27.34 -11.35 -2.00
C HIS A 368 -28.56 -10.75 -2.71
N TYR A 369 -28.54 -10.75 -4.04
CA TYR A 369 -29.68 -10.31 -4.86
C TYR A 369 -30.88 -11.24 -4.70
N ASP A 370 -30.65 -12.55 -4.74
CA ASP A 370 -31.72 -13.56 -4.58
C ASP A 370 -32.40 -13.46 -3.22
N LYS A 371 -31.63 -13.26 -2.13
CA LYS A 371 -32.18 -13.04 -0.79
C LYS A 371 -33.07 -11.79 -0.68
N LEU A 372 -32.84 -10.79 -1.53
CA LEU A 372 -33.66 -9.59 -1.64
C LEU A 372 -34.81 -9.71 -2.64
N LYS A 373 -34.99 -10.90 -3.28
CA LYS A 373 -35.93 -11.14 -4.37
C LYS A 373 -35.71 -10.21 -5.58
N ALA A 374 -34.46 -9.85 -5.82
CA ALA A 374 -33.99 -8.97 -6.89
C ALA A 374 -32.99 -9.67 -7.80
N GLY A 375 -33.08 -10.99 -7.96
CA GLY A 375 -32.16 -11.80 -8.77
C GLY A 375 -32.08 -11.34 -10.22
N ASP A 376 -33.16 -10.84 -10.79
CA ASP A 376 -33.24 -10.31 -12.17
C ASP A 376 -32.51 -8.95 -12.33
N SER A 377 -32.22 -8.26 -11.23
CA SER A 377 -31.44 -7.01 -11.25
C SER A 377 -29.92 -7.25 -11.35
N LEU A 378 -29.44 -8.49 -11.32
CA LEU A 378 -28.03 -8.84 -11.50
C LEU A 378 -27.87 -9.67 -12.79
N THR A 379 -27.22 -9.09 -13.80
CA THR A 379 -27.05 -9.71 -15.10
C THR A 379 -25.57 -9.98 -15.41
N LEU A 380 -25.26 -11.17 -15.93
CA LEU A 380 -23.94 -11.50 -16.49
C LEU A 380 -24.06 -11.73 -17.99
N VAL A 381 -23.23 -11.02 -18.75
CA VAL A 381 -23.08 -11.16 -20.20
C VAL A 381 -21.64 -11.53 -20.53
N ALA A 382 -21.44 -12.46 -21.47
CA ALA A 382 -20.10 -12.80 -21.97
C ALA A 382 -19.96 -12.35 -23.42
N SER A 383 -19.04 -11.42 -23.69
CA SER A 383 -18.68 -11.00 -25.04
C SER A 383 -17.65 -11.98 -25.61
N GLY A 384 -18.08 -12.85 -26.57
CA GLY A 384 -17.20 -13.85 -27.20
C GLY A 384 -16.46 -14.70 -26.13
N GLU A 385 -17.19 -15.31 -25.22
CA GLU A 385 -16.66 -16.08 -24.09
C GLU A 385 -15.69 -15.28 -23.16
N GLY A 386 -15.83 -13.95 -23.14
CA GLY A 386 -15.02 -13.04 -22.32
C GLY A 386 -13.83 -12.40 -23.06
N ASN A 387 -13.61 -12.71 -24.33
CA ASN A 387 -12.42 -12.27 -25.10
C ASN A 387 -12.72 -11.31 -26.25
N SER A 388 -13.99 -10.94 -26.48
CA SER A 388 -14.37 -9.94 -27.49
C SER A 388 -14.55 -8.55 -26.87
N PRO A 389 -14.55 -7.48 -27.69
CA PRO A 389 -14.69 -6.10 -27.18
C PRO A 389 -15.93 -5.91 -26.31
N ALA A 390 -15.86 -4.96 -25.38
CA ALA A 390 -16.98 -4.52 -24.56
C ALA A 390 -18.15 -3.98 -25.39
N GLY A 391 -19.34 -3.92 -24.79
CA GLY A 391 -20.50 -3.26 -25.35
C GLY A 391 -21.31 -4.15 -26.30
N THR A 392 -21.54 -5.42 -25.97
CA THR A 392 -22.49 -6.25 -26.71
C THR A 392 -23.87 -5.63 -26.69
N SER A 393 -24.69 -5.95 -27.71
CA SER A 393 -26.08 -5.48 -27.71
C SER A 393 -26.85 -6.01 -26.52
N GLN A 394 -26.54 -7.21 -26.04
CA GLN A 394 -27.19 -7.79 -24.86
C GLN A 394 -26.87 -7.02 -23.58
N SER A 395 -25.61 -6.68 -23.33
CA SER A 395 -25.21 -5.91 -22.14
C SER A 395 -25.77 -4.50 -22.16
N LEU A 396 -25.73 -3.85 -23.34
CA LEU A 396 -26.27 -2.51 -23.50
C LEU A 396 -27.80 -2.50 -23.34
N SER A 397 -28.51 -3.49 -23.89
CA SER A 397 -29.95 -3.63 -23.71
C SER A 397 -30.32 -3.80 -22.23
N ALA A 398 -29.62 -4.69 -21.53
CA ALA A 398 -29.84 -4.88 -20.10
C ALA A 398 -29.61 -3.59 -19.29
N PHE A 399 -28.57 -2.82 -19.63
CA PHE A 399 -28.28 -1.56 -18.94
C PHE A 399 -29.31 -0.47 -19.25
N LEU A 400 -29.75 -0.33 -20.52
CA LEU A 400 -30.74 0.66 -20.91
C LEU A 400 -32.14 0.32 -20.33
N SER A 401 -32.53 -0.94 -20.37
CA SER A 401 -33.76 -1.39 -19.70
C SER A 401 -33.73 -1.12 -18.18
N ALA A 402 -32.56 -1.26 -17.53
CA ALA A 402 -32.37 -0.87 -16.13
C ALA A 402 -32.50 0.65 -15.88
N LEU A 403 -32.43 1.47 -16.93
CA LEU A 403 -32.68 2.92 -16.92
C LEU A 403 -34.06 3.28 -17.49
N GLU A 404 -34.98 2.31 -17.56
CA GLU A 404 -36.35 2.48 -18.05
C GLU A 404 -36.42 2.88 -19.54
N ILE A 405 -35.47 2.46 -20.37
CA ILE A 405 -35.42 2.68 -21.81
C ILE A 405 -35.67 1.35 -22.54
N ASP A 406 -36.85 1.17 -23.11
CA ASP A 406 -37.31 -0.11 -23.69
C ASP A 406 -37.10 -0.22 -25.21
N GLU A 407 -37.12 0.89 -25.93
CA GLU A 407 -36.93 0.91 -27.38
C GLU A 407 -35.46 1.18 -27.73
N LEU A 408 -34.79 0.17 -28.30
CA LEU A 408 -33.36 0.20 -28.54
C LEU A 408 -32.99 0.47 -30.01
N THR A 409 -32.23 1.52 -30.25
CA THR A 409 -31.50 1.73 -31.49
C THR A 409 -30.09 1.17 -31.33
N ILE A 410 -29.89 -0.08 -31.79
CA ILE A 410 -28.64 -0.84 -31.55
C ILE A 410 -27.47 -0.32 -32.41
N VAL A 411 -27.71 0.46 -33.46
CA VAL A 411 -26.70 0.86 -34.45
C VAL A 411 -25.86 2.03 -33.91
N ALA A 412 -24.56 1.81 -33.82
CA ALA A 412 -23.61 2.91 -33.79
C ALA A 412 -23.68 3.61 -35.15
N GLY A 413 -24.26 4.78 -35.24
CA GLY A 413 -24.39 5.51 -36.50
C GLY A 413 -23.10 5.66 -37.31
N PRO A 414 -23.11 6.26 -38.49
CA PRO A 414 -21.96 6.37 -39.34
C PRO A 414 -20.76 7.03 -38.63
N PRO A 415 -19.51 6.74 -39.08
CA PRO A 415 -18.32 7.43 -38.53
C PRO A 415 -18.48 8.95 -38.62
N ILE A 416 -17.96 9.66 -37.61
CA ILE A 416 -17.95 11.11 -37.59
C ILE A 416 -16.94 11.60 -38.65
N GLY A 417 -17.34 12.53 -39.53
CA GLY A 417 -16.49 13.03 -40.60
C GLY A 417 -15.24 13.76 -40.11
N ASP A 418 -14.17 13.74 -40.91
CA ASP A 418 -12.86 14.31 -40.61
C ASP A 418 -12.88 15.83 -40.30
N GLY A 419 -13.84 16.57 -40.88
CA GLY A 419 -13.99 18.03 -40.63
C GLY A 419 -14.44 18.41 -39.25
N GLU A 420 -14.96 17.45 -38.46
CA GLU A 420 -15.48 17.68 -37.13
C GLU A 420 -14.47 17.35 -36.00
N ARG A 421 -13.28 16.85 -36.37
CA ARG A 421 -12.27 16.27 -35.48
C ARG A 421 -11.27 17.28 -34.83
N LYS A 422 -11.45 18.61 -34.98
CA LYS A 422 -10.59 19.57 -34.24
C LYS A 422 -10.91 19.54 -32.76
N LEU A 423 -10.09 18.84 -32.02
CA LEU A 423 -10.30 18.47 -30.64
C LEU A 423 -9.36 19.26 -29.70
N VAL A 424 -9.75 19.31 -28.45
CA VAL A 424 -8.95 19.82 -27.34
C VAL A 424 -7.66 19.00 -27.23
N ASP A 425 -6.55 19.63 -26.88
CA ASP A 425 -5.30 18.95 -26.56
C ASP A 425 -5.48 18.00 -25.36
N SER A 426 -5.59 16.72 -25.63
CA SER A 426 -5.80 15.68 -24.63
C SER A 426 -4.62 15.55 -23.67
N ASN A 427 -3.40 15.85 -24.15
CA ASN A 427 -2.19 15.78 -23.33
C ASN A 427 -2.12 16.93 -22.34
N ALA A 428 -2.43 18.15 -22.77
CA ALA A 428 -2.54 19.30 -21.86
C ALA A 428 -3.63 19.10 -20.80
N ARG A 429 -4.76 18.46 -21.17
CA ARG A 429 -5.82 18.08 -20.23
C ARG A 429 -5.34 17.05 -19.20
N GLN A 430 -4.62 16.00 -19.65
CA GLN A 430 -4.01 15.01 -18.75
C GLN A 430 -3.03 15.67 -17.78
N LYS A 431 -2.13 16.51 -18.32
CA LYS A 431 -1.14 17.19 -17.48
C LYS A 431 -1.80 18.02 -16.38
N ARG A 432 -2.80 18.83 -16.73
CA ARG A 432 -3.49 19.65 -15.74
C ARG A 432 -4.13 18.81 -14.65
N GLN A 433 -4.86 17.74 -14.98
CA GLN A 433 -5.49 16.88 -13.99
C GLN A 433 -4.49 16.14 -13.12
N PHE A 434 -3.34 15.74 -13.69
CA PHE A 434 -2.23 15.15 -12.95
C PHE A 434 -1.66 16.16 -11.96
N ASP A 435 -1.33 17.38 -12.43
CA ASP A 435 -0.76 18.46 -11.60
C ASP A 435 -1.73 18.83 -10.45
N GLU A 436 -3.02 18.98 -10.73
CA GLU A 436 -4.04 19.31 -9.71
C GLU A 436 -4.12 18.27 -8.60
N LEU A 437 -4.00 16.96 -8.90
CA LEU A 437 -4.01 15.89 -7.90
C LEU A 437 -2.69 15.83 -7.12
N VAL A 438 -1.56 16.08 -7.78
CA VAL A 438 -0.26 16.22 -7.11
C VAL A 438 -0.33 17.39 -6.13
N ASP A 439 -0.73 18.58 -6.58
CA ASP A 439 -0.84 19.78 -5.75
C ASP A 439 -1.83 19.60 -4.58
N PHE A 440 -2.97 18.97 -4.85
CA PHE A 440 -3.93 18.65 -3.78
C PHE A 440 -3.29 17.78 -2.70
N THR A 441 -2.56 16.75 -3.09
CA THR A 441 -1.90 15.84 -2.14
C THR A 441 -0.76 16.55 -1.40
N GLN A 442 0.00 17.43 -2.07
CA GLN A 442 1.02 18.27 -1.42
C GLN A 442 0.39 19.25 -0.40
N ARG A 443 -0.79 19.82 -0.69
CA ARG A 443 -1.53 20.64 0.30
C ARG A 443 -2.01 19.82 1.50
N LEU A 444 -2.44 18.56 1.31
CA LEU A 444 -2.76 17.65 2.41
C LEU A 444 -1.52 17.38 3.27
N PHE A 445 -0.40 17.09 2.62
CA PHE A 445 0.89 16.91 3.30
C PHE A 445 1.28 18.16 4.11
N GLY A 446 1.22 19.36 3.53
CA GLY A 446 1.52 20.62 4.22
C GLY A 446 0.65 20.90 5.46
N ARG A 447 -0.49 20.21 5.61
CA ARG A 447 -1.39 20.30 6.76
C ARG A 447 -1.31 19.09 7.70
N SER A 448 -0.48 18.10 7.39
CA SER A 448 -0.45 16.80 8.06
C SER A 448 -0.11 16.90 9.55
N ASP A 449 0.79 17.80 9.94
CA ASP A 449 1.11 18.05 11.36
C ASP A 449 -0.13 18.46 12.18
N LYS A 450 -1.04 19.27 11.60
CA LYS A 450 -2.27 19.70 12.28
C LYS A 450 -3.23 18.53 12.48
N TYR A 451 -3.32 17.64 11.50
CA TYR A 451 -4.16 16.43 11.59
C TYR A 451 -3.60 15.48 12.65
N ARG A 452 -2.29 15.24 12.67
CA ARG A 452 -1.63 14.44 13.73
C ARG A 452 -1.83 15.07 15.10
N ALA A 453 -1.60 16.37 15.24
CA ALA A 453 -1.81 17.06 16.51
C ALA A 453 -3.25 16.88 17.05
N LYS A 454 -4.27 16.97 16.14
CA LYS A 454 -5.66 16.70 16.50
C LYS A 454 -5.91 15.23 16.84
N PHE A 455 -5.29 14.30 16.14
CA PHE A 455 -5.41 12.87 16.45
C PHE A 455 -4.89 12.56 17.87
N TRP A 456 -3.77 13.19 18.28
CA TRP A 456 -3.12 12.98 19.58
C TRP A 456 -3.58 13.94 20.68
N ASP A 457 -4.65 14.72 20.50
CA ASP A 457 -5.07 15.81 21.40
C ASP A 457 -5.44 15.35 22.81
N LYS A 458 -5.88 14.10 22.98
CA LYS A 458 -6.25 13.50 24.26
C LYS A 458 -5.12 12.72 24.93
N ALA A 459 -3.94 12.69 24.33
CA ALA A 459 -2.77 12.05 24.91
C ALA A 459 -2.12 12.98 25.95
N ASP A 460 -2.19 12.63 27.23
CA ASP A 460 -1.75 13.47 28.34
C ASP A 460 -0.23 13.29 28.60
N ARG A 461 0.51 14.37 28.43
CA ARG A 461 1.98 14.46 28.57
C ARG A 461 2.41 15.13 29.88
N SER A 462 1.50 15.37 30.81
CA SER A 462 1.77 16.08 32.07
C SER A 462 2.63 15.26 33.04
N SER A 463 2.65 13.94 32.91
CA SER A 463 3.50 13.04 33.67
C SER A 463 3.69 11.71 32.90
N VAL A 464 4.72 10.96 33.31
CA VAL A 464 4.95 9.59 32.81
C VAL A 464 3.73 8.69 33.02
N GLU A 465 3.12 8.76 34.19
CA GLU A 465 1.96 7.96 34.57
C GLU A 465 0.75 8.26 33.66
N ASN A 466 0.45 9.55 33.45
CA ASN A 466 -0.63 9.99 32.60
C ASN A 466 -0.40 9.62 31.13
N TRP A 467 0.85 9.75 30.66
CA TRP A 467 1.22 9.32 29.31
C TRP A 467 0.99 7.82 29.11
N VAL A 468 1.50 6.98 30.00
CA VAL A 468 1.33 5.52 29.91
C VAL A 468 -0.14 5.13 29.91
N LYS A 469 -0.95 5.80 30.74
CA LYS A 469 -2.40 5.57 30.82
C LYS A 469 -3.13 5.97 29.53
N THR A 470 -2.83 7.13 28.97
CA THR A 470 -3.59 7.70 27.83
C THR A 470 -3.06 7.24 26.47
N SER A 471 -1.75 6.93 26.33
CA SER A 471 -1.15 6.51 25.06
C SER A 471 -1.52 5.09 24.61
N GLY A 472 -2.06 4.27 25.51
CA GLY A 472 -2.37 2.87 25.21
C GLY A 472 -3.34 2.66 24.04
N SER A 473 -4.40 3.48 23.98
CA SER A 473 -5.38 3.44 22.88
C SER A 473 -4.78 3.86 21.52
N TYR A 474 -3.88 4.84 21.52
CA TYR A 474 -3.16 5.28 20.34
C TYR A 474 -2.16 4.21 19.83
N ARG A 475 -1.41 3.59 20.76
CA ARG A 475 -0.54 2.45 20.44
C ARG A 475 -1.34 1.32 19.79
N ASP A 476 -2.47 0.98 20.35
CA ASP A 476 -3.38 -0.04 19.81
C ASP A 476 -3.91 0.35 18.42
N HIS A 477 -4.29 1.61 18.21
CA HIS A 477 -4.75 2.12 16.92
C HIS A 477 -3.64 2.02 15.86
N VAL A 478 -2.45 2.54 16.15
CA VAL A 478 -1.31 2.47 15.21
C VAL A 478 -1.00 1.01 14.86
N TYR A 479 -0.97 0.12 15.86
CA TYR A 479 -0.67 -1.29 15.61
C TYR A 479 -1.76 -1.99 14.78
N LYS A 480 -3.04 -1.69 15.03
CA LYS A 480 -4.16 -2.36 14.34
C LYS A 480 -4.46 -1.76 12.97
N GLU A 481 -4.40 -0.43 12.84
CA GLU A 481 -4.89 0.28 11.66
C GLU A 481 -3.79 0.60 10.63
N LEU A 482 -2.56 0.92 11.08
CA LEU A 482 -1.45 1.28 10.20
C LEU A 482 -0.50 0.11 9.93
N ILE A 483 -0.11 -0.61 11.00
CA ILE A 483 0.82 -1.74 10.88
C ILE A 483 0.08 -3.02 10.45
N GLY A 484 -1.08 -3.28 11.05
CA GLY A 484 -1.85 -4.51 10.85
C GLY A 484 -1.46 -5.61 11.83
N LYS A 485 -2.13 -5.65 12.98
CA LYS A 485 -1.84 -6.60 14.06
C LYS A 485 -2.30 -8.01 13.70
N LEU A 486 -1.37 -8.98 13.70
CA LEU A 486 -1.66 -10.40 13.60
C LEU A 486 -2.15 -10.98 14.94
N PRO A 487 -2.88 -12.11 14.93
CA PRO A 487 -3.18 -12.85 16.14
C PRO A 487 -1.90 -13.26 16.88
N LYS A 488 -1.97 -13.42 18.20
CA LYS A 488 -0.82 -13.91 18.96
C LYS A 488 -0.35 -15.27 18.44
N PRO A 489 0.97 -15.49 18.28
CA PRO A 489 1.49 -16.81 17.95
C PRO A 489 1.16 -17.82 19.04
N THR A 490 0.60 -18.97 18.64
CA THR A 490 0.21 -20.05 19.56
C THR A 490 1.08 -21.30 19.43
N MET A 491 1.95 -21.37 18.42
CA MET A 491 2.86 -22.50 18.22
C MET A 491 3.91 -22.58 19.36
N PRO A 492 4.42 -23.76 19.73
CA PRO A 492 5.63 -23.87 20.55
C PRO A 492 6.81 -23.11 19.91
N LEU A 493 7.74 -22.63 20.72
CA LEU A 493 8.94 -21.94 20.20
C LEU A 493 9.81 -22.84 19.32
N ASN A 494 9.90 -24.12 19.66
CA ASN A 494 10.66 -25.15 18.93
C ASN A 494 12.04 -24.65 18.49
N VAL A 495 12.81 -24.12 19.45
CA VAL A 495 14.08 -23.47 19.18
C VAL A 495 15.13 -24.48 18.65
N ARG A 496 15.73 -24.14 17.53
CA ARG A 496 16.79 -24.93 16.88
C ARG A 496 18.02 -24.03 16.73
N THR A 497 19.18 -24.57 17.10
CA THR A 497 20.44 -23.81 17.03
C THR A 497 21.58 -24.67 16.44
N ARG A 498 22.57 -23.99 15.89
CA ARG A 498 23.80 -24.57 15.38
C ARG A 498 24.95 -23.62 15.63
N GLN A 499 26.00 -24.09 16.27
CA GLN A 499 27.21 -23.30 16.44
C GLN A 499 27.88 -23.04 15.07
N ILE A 500 28.16 -21.75 14.78
CA ILE A 500 28.76 -21.31 13.50
C ILE A 500 30.00 -20.43 13.70
N ILE A 501 30.22 -19.93 14.92
CA ILE A 501 31.37 -19.10 15.27
C ILE A 501 31.98 -19.62 16.55
N ASP A 502 33.32 -19.75 16.58
CA ASP A 502 34.11 -20.08 17.75
C ASP A 502 35.37 -19.21 17.79
N GLU A 503 35.24 -18.02 18.36
CA GLU A 503 36.32 -17.05 18.51
C GLU A 503 36.91 -17.11 19.92
N PRO A 504 38.13 -16.60 20.17
CA PRO A 504 38.73 -16.63 21.51
C PRO A 504 37.89 -16.01 22.61
N GLU A 505 37.10 -14.96 22.30
CA GLU A 505 36.37 -14.17 23.27
C GLU A 505 34.87 -14.48 23.28
N TYR A 506 34.30 -15.09 22.22
CA TYR A 506 32.86 -15.36 22.10
C TYR A 506 32.59 -16.58 21.21
N THR A 507 31.38 -17.14 21.38
CA THR A 507 30.80 -18.14 20.48
C THR A 507 29.58 -17.58 19.79
N GLY A 508 29.25 -18.09 18.59
CA GLY A 508 28.06 -17.67 17.84
C GLY A 508 27.23 -18.85 17.35
N TYR A 509 25.90 -18.72 17.44
CA TYR A 509 24.93 -19.75 17.09
C TYR A 509 23.90 -19.20 16.11
N ASP A 510 23.68 -19.87 14.98
CA ASP A 510 22.44 -19.72 14.23
C ASP A 510 21.27 -20.14 15.10
N VAL A 511 20.17 -19.39 15.02
CA VAL A 511 18.95 -19.62 15.79
C VAL A 511 17.74 -19.57 14.87
N VAL A 512 16.83 -20.55 15.01
CA VAL A 512 15.53 -20.56 14.36
C VAL A 512 14.43 -20.83 15.39
N ILE A 513 13.37 -20.01 15.35
CA ILE A 513 12.23 -20.06 16.27
C ILE A 513 10.94 -20.08 15.44
N ASP A 514 9.98 -20.94 15.76
CA ASP A 514 8.69 -20.96 15.10
C ASP A 514 7.78 -19.83 15.60
N VAL A 515 7.15 -19.10 14.66
CA VAL A 515 6.24 -17.99 14.96
C VAL A 515 4.81 -18.36 14.56
N TYR A 516 4.56 -18.62 13.28
CA TYR A 516 3.32 -19.15 12.74
C TYR A 516 3.63 -20.33 11.83
N ARG A 517 2.62 -21.06 11.41
CA ARG A 517 2.81 -22.06 10.36
C ARG A 517 3.50 -21.39 9.17
N ASP A 518 4.65 -21.89 8.75
CA ASP A 518 5.55 -21.39 7.72
C ASP A 518 6.36 -20.13 8.08
N VAL A 519 6.02 -19.38 9.11
CA VAL A 519 6.75 -18.17 9.51
C VAL A 519 7.70 -18.46 10.66
N ILE A 520 8.99 -18.21 10.43
CA ILE A 520 10.07 -18.34 11.43
C ILE A 520 10.61 -16.97 11.84
N ALA A 521 11.14 -16.87 13.05
CA ALA A 521 12.14 -15.89 13.42
C ALA A 521 13.52 -16.57 13.37
N SER A 522 14.54 -15.88 12.86
CA SER A 522 15.90 -16.38 12.84
C SER A 522 16.91 -15.29 13.15
N GLY A 523 18.12 -15.67 13.50
CA GLY A 523 19.20 -14.74 13.78
C GLY A 523 20.46 -15.45 14.28
N ILE A 524 21.46 -14.68 14.70
CA ILE A 524 22.70 -15.17 15.29
C ILE A 524 22.79 -14.68 16.73
N LEU A 525 22.94 -15.63 17.67
CA LEU A 525 23.26 -15.34 19.08
C LEU A 525 24.75 -15.37 19.29
N LEU A 526 25.34 -14.29 19.83
CA LEU A 526 26.73 -14.23 20.26
C LEU A 526 26.81 -14.25 21.79
N LEU A 527 27.56 -15.19 22.34
CA LEU A 527 27.78 -15.37 23.78
C LEU A 527 29.23 -15.11 24.16
N PRO A 528 29.49 -14.19 25.11
CA PRO A 528 30.85 -14.01 25.65
C PRO A 528 31.34 -15.28 26.36
N LYS A 529 32.58 -15.71 26.10
CA LYS A 529 33.18 -16.91 26.74
C LYS A 529 33.52 -16.72 28.23
N ASP A 530 33.58 -15.49 28.72
CA ASP A 530 33.81 -15.14 30.11
C ASP A 530 32.53 -15.07 30.96
N LEU A 531 31.40 -15.55 30.42
CA LEU A 531 30.13 -15.64 31.13
C LEU A 531 30.23 -16.63 32.28
N LYS A 532 30.01 -16.15 33.51
CA LYS A 532 30.14 -16.98 34.73
C LYS A 532 28.81 -17.74 35.00
N LYS A 533 28.94 -18.89 35.63
CA LYS A 533 27.77 -19.66 36.10
C LYS A 533 26.90 -18.83 37.04
N GLY A 534 25.62 -18.70 36.73
CA GLY A 534 24.66 -17.92 37.54
C GLY A 534 24.69 -16.41 37.30
N GLU A 535 25.60 -15.91 36.44
CA GLU A 535 25.62 -14.50 36.03
C GLU A 535 24.51 -14.22 35.01
N LYS A 536 23.79 -13.12 35.17
CA LYS A 536 22.87 -12.61 34.17
C LYS A 536 23.42 -11.32 33.57
N ARG A 537 23.36 -11.26 32.21
CA ARG A 537 23.86 -10.11 31.45
C ARG A 537 22.77 -9.47 30.59
N PRO A 538 22.90 -8.16 30.32
CA PRO A 538 22.02 -7.49 29.37
C PRO A 538 22.26 -8.01 27.94
N VAL A 539 21.20 -7.94 27.13
CA VAL A 539 21.25 -8.29 25.72
C VAL A 539 21.14 -7.04 24.84
N VAL A 540 21.89 -6.97 23.76
CA VAL A 540 21.68 -5.99 22.68
C VAL A 540 21.24 -6.71 21.43
N VAL A 541 20.05 -6.37 20.92
CA VAL A 541 19.53 -6.83 19.65
C VAL A 541 20.07 -5.92 18.54
N CYS A 542 20.93 -6.45 17.67
CA CYS A 542 21.67 -5.73 16.64
C CYS A 542 21.07 -5.96 15.25
N GLN A 543 20.25 -5.02 14.75
CA GLN A 543 19.47 -5.20 13.53
C GLN A 543 20.18 -4.64 12.28
N HIS A 544 20.31 -5.48 11.26
CA HIS A 544 20.80 -5.09 9.93
C HIS A 544 19.80 -4.23 9.13
N GLY A 545 20.29 -3.55 8.08
CA GLY A 545 19.51 -2.77 7.12
C GLY A 545 19.03 -3.57 5.91
N LEU A 546 18.59 -2.83 4.87
CA LEU A 546 18.09 -3.38 3.60
C LEU A 546 19.11 -4.32 2.95
N GLU A 547 18.65 -5.47 2.45
CA GLU A 547 19.46 -6.52 1.82
C GLU A 547 20.60 -7.07 2.70
N GLY A 548 20.62 -6.73 3.99
CA GLY A 548 21.57 -7.27 4.97
C GLY A 548 21.16 -8.64 5.52
N THR A 549 22.09 -9.24 6.25
CA THR A 549 21.88 -10.46 7.04
C THR A 549 22.43 -10.26 8.45
N PRO A 550 22.12 -11.12 9.42
CA PRO A 550 22.72 -11.09 10.75
C PRO A 550 24.26 -11.06 10.68
N MET A 551 24.84 -11.85 9.76
CA MET A 551 26.29 -11.92 9.55
C MET A 551 26.88 -10.57 9.12
N SER A 552 26.12 -9.72 8.41
CA SER A 552 26.60 -8.38 8.01
C SER A 552 26.94 -7.50 9.20
N THR A 553 26.30 -7.70 10.36
CA THR A 553 26.57 -6.94 11.60
C THR A 553 27.78 -7.46 12.37
N ILE A 554 28.31 -8.63 11.97
CA ILE A 554 29.39 -9.39 12.62
C ILE A 554 30.66 -9.34 11.79
N ALA A 555 30.55 -9.52 10.47
CA ALA A 555 31.66 -9.70 9.54
C ALA A 555 32.59 -8.49 9.45
N THR A 556 33.84 -8.75 9.07
CA THR A 556 34.90 -7.73 8.93
C THR A 556 35.31 -7.48 7.48
N ASP A 557 34.63 -8.15 6.50
CA ASP A 557 34.83 -7.85 5.09
C ASP A 557 34.46 -6.39 4.76
N PRO A 558 35.13 -5.75 3.78
CA PRO A 558 34.93 -4.31 3.52
C PRO A 558 33.49 -3.91 3.22
N GLN A 559 32.70 -4.78 2.59
CA GLN A 559 31.32 -4.48 2.22
C GLN A 559 30.42 -4.42 3.45
N SER A 560 30.55 -5.38 4.36
CA SER A 560 29.79 -5.43 5.61
C SER A 560 30.33 -4.44 6.66
N TYR A 561 31.67 -4.34 6.76
CA TYR A 561 32.31 -3.46 7.75
C TYR A 561 32.07 -1.98 7.50
N ARG A 562 31.97 -1.54 6.25
CA ARG A 562 31.77 -0.13 5.92
C ARG A 562 30.51 0.46 6.59
N PRO A 563 29.30 -0.13 6.49
CA PRO A 563 28.12 0.38 7.17
C PRO A 563 28.00 -0.07 8.63
N TYR A 564 28.38 -1.31 8.96
CA TYR A 564 28.04 -1.89 10.27
C TYR A 564 29.19 -1.85 11.29
N LYS A 565 30.44 -1.68 10.85
CA LYS A 565 31.62 -1.63 11.75
C LYS A 565 31.73 -2.86 12.68
N SER A 566 31.18 -4.00 12.28
CA SER A 566 31.07 -5.21 13.13
C SER A 566 30.54 -4.91 14.53
N PHE A 567 29.51 -4.04 14.64
CA PHE A 567 29.07 -3.52 15.95
C PHE A 567 28.55 -4.63 16.88
N SER A 568 28.03 -5.74 16.33
CA SER A 568 27.68 -6.93 17.12
C SER A 568 28.90 -7.52 17.82
N VAL A 569 30.04 -7.63 17.12
CA VAL A 569 31.30 -8.12 17.72
C VAL A 569 31.84 -7.11 18.74
N GLN A 570 31.78 -5.83 18.42
CA GLN A 570 32.21 -4.81 19.37
C GLN A 570 31.43 -4.84 20.70
N LEU A 571 30.13 -5.15 20.64
CA LEU A 571 29.27 -5.24 21.84
C LEU A 571 29.49 -6.54 22.62
N VAL A 572 29.64 -7.68 21.96
CA VAL A 572 29.93 -8.95 22.67
C VAL A 572 31.28 -8.89 23.38
N LYS A 573 32.30 -8.26 22.79
CA LYS A 573 33.62 -8.01 23.42
C LYS A 573 33.53 -7.07 24.62
N ARG A 574 32.50 -6.20 24.69
CA ARG A 574 32.19 -5.38 25.88
C ARG A 574 31.40 -6.14 26.96
N GLY A 575 31.14 -7.42 26.72
CA GLY A 575 30.49 -8.31 27.68
C GLY A 575 28.97 -8.37 27.59
N PHE A 576 28.35 -7.70 26.65
CA PHE A 576 26.93 -7.89 26.36
C PHE A 576 26.70 -9.26 25.72
N ILE A 577 25.56 -9.87 25.95
CA ILE A 577 25.03 -10.87 25.08
C ILE A 577 24.46 -10.15 23.85
N VAL A 578 24.70 -10.67 22.65
CA VAL A 578 24.23 -10.02 21.43
C VAL A 578 23.34 -10.98 20.64
N TYR A 579 22.22 -10.49 20.15
CA TYR A 579 21.38 -11.19 19.18
C TYR A 579 21.24 -10.36 17.92
N ALA A 580 21.67 -10.90 16.78
CA ALA A 580 21.52 -10.27 15.49
C ALA A 580 20.36 -10.96 14.73
N PRO A 581 19.13 -10.37 14.71
CA PRO A 581 17.99 -10.99 14.03
C PRO A 581 18.08 -10.83 12.52
N GLN A 582 17.44 -11.75 11.79
CA GLN A 582 17.10 -11.61 10.38
C GLN A 582 15.73 -10.97 10.24
N ASN A 583 15.63 -9.90 9.45
CA ASN A 583 14.38 -9.36 8.96
C ASN A 583 14.15 -9.73 7.47
N PRO A 584 12.91 -9.74 6.95
CA PRO A 584 12.59 -10.22 5.61
C PRO A 584 13.03 -9.29 4.45
N TYR A 585 13.91 -8.34 4.69
CA TYR A 585 14.34 -7.32 3.69
C TYR A 585 15.35 -7.85 2.67
N ARG A 586 15.08 -9.04 2.09
CA ARG A 586 16.00 -9.75 1.20
C ARG A 586 15.37 -10.14 -0.12
N GLY A 587 16.16 -10.07 -1.21
CA GLY A 587 15.79 -10.56 -2.52
C GLY A 587 14.96 -9.58 -3.34
N ARG A 588 15.15 -8.27 -3.16
CA ARG A 588 14.52 -7.20 -3.96
C ARG A 588 13.00 -7.37 -4.06
N ASP A 589 12.45 -7.61 -5.24
CA ASP A 589 11.02 -7.78 -5.42
C ASP A 589 10.44 -9.01 -4.71
N ARG A 590 11.24 -10.02 -4.35
CA ARG A 590 10.77 -11.18 -3.57
C ARG A 590 10.17 -10.74 -2.22
N PHE A 591 10.83 -9.84 -1.50
CA PHE A 591 10.28 -9.33 -0.23
C PHE A 591 9.31 -8.16 -0.43
N ARG A 592 9.50 -7.33 -1.47
CA ARG A 592 8.60 -6.19 -1.73
C ARG A 592 7.19 -6.65 -2.08
N THR A 593 7.06 -7.75 -2.81
CA THR A 593 5.74 -8.34 -3.11
C THR A 593 5.04 -8.89 -1.87
N LEU A 594 5.75 -9.22 -0.77
CA LEU A 594 5.11 -9.56 0.50
C LEU A 594 4.23 -8.42 1.01
N GLN A 595 4.71 -7.16 0.89
CA GLN A 595 3.92 -5.98 1.25
C GLN A 595 2.65 -5.88 0.40
N ARG A 596 2.74 -6.12 -0.91
CA ARG A 596 1.60 -6.09 -1.84
C ARG A 596 0.57 -7.18 -1.55
N LYS A 597 1.00 -8.37 -1.17
CA LYS A 597 0.13 -9.47 -0.72
C LYS A 597 -0.55 -9.16 0.61
N SER A 598 0.13 -8.39 1.44
CA SER A 598 -0.28 -8.10 2.82
C SER A 598 -1.22 -6.90 2.93
N ASN A 599 -1.00 -5.82 2.16
CA ASN A 599 -1.78 -4.59 2.25
C ASN A 599 -3.29 -4.79 2.06
N PRO A 600 -3.78 -5.57 1.06
CA PRO A 600 -5.21 -5.83 0.92
C PRO A 600 -5.82 -6.57 2.12
N MET A 601 -4.99 -7.28 2.89
CA MET A 601 -5.36 -7.98 4.11
C MET A 601 -5.14 -7.15 5.37
N LYS A 602 -4.99 -5.81 5.25
CA LYS A 602 -4.70 -4.91 6.38
C LYS A 602 -3.45 -5.31 7.14
N ARG A 603 -2.36 -5.59 6.42
CA ARG A 603 -1.08 -6.02 6.98
C ARG A 603 0.07 -5.34 6.25
N SER A 604 1.19 -5.18 6.95
CA SER A 604 2.46 -4.71 6.42
C SER A 604 3.55 -5.73 6.71
N LEU A 605 4.78 -5.50 6.27
CA LEU A 605 5.94 -6.30 6.68
C LEU A 605 6.09 -6.34 8.21
N TYR A 606 5.78 -5.25 8.89
CA TYR A 606 5.84 -5.18 10.36
C TYR A 606 4.78 -6.02 11.07
N SER A 607 3.72 -6.44 10.38
CA SER A 607 2.77 -7.42 10.91
C SER A 607 3.43 -8.77 11.20
N TYR A 608 4.48 -9.11 10.46
CA TYR A 608 5.28 -10.33 10.67
C TYR A 608 6.48 -10.09 11.57
N ILE A 609 7.16 -8.96 11.41
CA ILE A 609 8.39 -8.63 12.14
C ILE A 609 8.11 -8.47 13.65
N ILE A 610 7.02 -7.81 14.03
CA ILE A 610 6.70 -7.63 15.46
C ILE A 610 6.53 -8.96 16.19
N PRO A 611 5.69 -9.92 15.72
CA PRO A 611 5.62 -11.24 16.35
C PRO A 611 6.93 -12.04 16.32
N GLN A 612 7.77 -11.88 15.28
CA GLN A 612 9.10 -12.49 15.25
C GLN A 612 9.96 -11.98 16.42
N HIS A 613 9.95 -10.68 16.67
CA HIS A 613 10.67 -10.11 17.82
C HIS A 613 10.04 -10.49 19.16
N GLU A 614 8.71 -10.55 19.26
CA GLU A 614 8.04 -11.04 20.49
C GLU A 614 8.48 -12.46 20.84
N ARG A 615 8.53 -13.36 19.85
CA ARG A 615 8.99 -14.75 20.05
C ARG A 615 10.47 -14.84 20.38
N THR A 616 11.29 -14.02 19.73
CA THR A 616 12.72 -13.91 20.02
C THR A 616 12.96 -13.47 21.48
N LEU A 617 12.27 -12.41 21.93
CA LEU A 617 12.41 -11.93 23.31
C LEU A 617 11.86 -12.94 24.33
N GLN A 618 10.78 -13.62 24.02
CA GLN A 618 10.25 -14.70 24.85
C GLN A 618 11.29 -15.83 25.06
N TRP A 619 12.01 -16.19 24.00
CA TRP A 619 13.08 -17.16 24.10
C TRP A 619 14.31 -16.62 24.84
N LEU A 620 14.80 -15.41 24.48
CA LEU A 620 15.95 -14.81 25.16
C LEU A 620 15.73 -14.67 26.66
N ALA A 621 14.53 -14.23 27.09
CA ALA A 621 14.16 -14.14 28.50
C ALA A 621 14.16 -15.49 29.24
N SER A 622 14.01 -16.61 28.53
CA SER A 622 14.06 -17.95 29.11
C SER A 622 15.47 -18.49 29.35
N LEU A 623 16.50 -17.83 28.79
CA LEU A 623 17.88 -18.26 28.95
C LEU A 623 18.41 -17.90 30.35
N PRO A 624 19.07 -18.81 31.09
CA PRO A 624 19.41 -18.62 32.50
C PRO A 624 20.42 -17.52 32.77
N TYR A 625 21.13 -17.08 31.71
CA TYR A 625 22.17 -16.03 31.76
C TYR A 625 21.71 -14.70 31.17
N VAL A 626 20.46 -14.59 30.73
CA VAL A 626 19.89 -13.34 30.21
C VAL A 626 19.16 -12.59 31.33
N ASP A 627 19.40 -11.29 31.40
CA ASP A 627 18.60 -10.38 32.20
C ASP A 627 17.47 -9.83 31.33
N GLU A 628 16.27 -10.34 31.56
CA GLU A 628 15.09 -10.04 30.73
C GLU A 628 14.63 -8.58 30.82
N ASP A 629 14.96 -7.87 31.88
CA ASP A 629 14.64 -6.46 32.07
C ASP A 629 15.66 -5.53 31.38
N ARG A 630 16.74 -6.08 30.85
CA ARG A 630 17.84 -5.31 30.23
C ARG A 630 18.15 -5.75 28.81
N ILE A 631 17.11 -5.84 27.96
CA ILE A 631 17.27 -6.12 26.53
C ILE A 631 17.10 -4.83 25.73
N GLY A 632 18.19 -4.33 25.12
CA GLY A 632 18.21 -3.14 24.27
C GLY A 632 18.08 -3.48 22.79
N PHE A 633 17.57 -2.54 22.00
CA PHE A 633 17.52 -2.63 20.54
C PHE A 633 18.44 -1.59 19.89
N TYR A 634 19.19 -1.96 18.89
CA TYR A 634 20.03 -1.07 18.08
C TYR A 634 20.05 -1.50 16.64
N GLY A 635 19.59 -0.63 15.72
CA GLY A 635 19.48 -0.96 14.30
C GLY A 635 19.90 0.18 13.37
N LEU A 636 20.51 -0.19 12.23
CA LEU A 636 20.97 0.71 11.17
C LEU A 636 20.04 0.67 9.97
N SER A 637 19.71 1.83 9.36
CA SER A 637 18.95 1.94 8.11
C SER A 637 17.56 1.30 8.26
N TYR A 638 17.15 0.32 7.46
CA TYR A 638 15.92 -0.46 7.72
C TYR A 638 15.88 -1.10 9.11
N GLY A 639 17.05 -1.36 9.74
CA GLY A 639 17.13 -1.70 11.15
C GLY A 639 16.78 -0.50 12.06
N GLY A 640 17.13 0.72 11.66
CA GLY A 640 16.67 1.96 12.27
C GLY A 640 15.17 2.18 12.08
N LYS A 641 14.61 1.90 10.89
CA LYS A 641 13.16 1.85 10.67
C LYS A 641 12.49 0.86 11.63
N THR A 642 13.12 -0.30 11.86
CA THR A 642 12.65 -1.29 12.83
C THR A 642 12.69 -0.75 14.26
N ALA A 643 13.70 0.04 14.64
CA ALA A 643 13.86 0.64 15.98
C ALA A 643 12.68 1.54 16.39
N VAL A 644 12.00 2.18 15.43
CA VAL A 644 10.84 3.04 15.68
C VAL A 644 9.49 2.32 15.44
N ARG A 645 9.50 1.07 14.94
CA ARG A 645 8.28 0.30 14.62
C ARG A 645 8.11 -0.99 15.41
N VAL A 646 9.15 -1.50 16.05
CA VAL A 646 9.07 -2.75 16.83
C VAL A 646 9.13 -2.48 18.32
N PRO A 647 10.20 -1.85 18.90
CA PRO A 647 10.28 -1.63 20.34
C PRO A 647 9.12 -0.82 20.93
N PRO A 648 8.50 0.15 20.24
CA PRO A 648 7.31 0.84 20.77
C PRO A 648 6.12 -0.10 21.03
N PHE A 649 6.01 -1.20 20.31
CA PHE A 649 4.89 -2.16 20.39
C PHE A 649 5.24 -3.45 21.14
N VAL A 650 6.52 -3.73 21.37
CA VAL A 650 7.02 -4.91 22.09
C VAL A 650 7.55 -4.51 23.46
N LYS A 651 6.92 -5.01 24.51
CA LYS A 651 7.21 -4.59 25.90
C LYS A 651 8.59 -5.04 26.43
N GLY A 652 9.16 -6.12 25.88
CA GLY A 652 10.41 -6.69 26.37
C GLY A 652 11.67 -5.89 26.05
N TYR A 653 11.60 -4.83 25.23
CA TYR A 653 12.73 -3.95 24.99
C TYR A 653 12.84 -2.87 26.07
N ALA A 654 14.00 -2.76 26.72
CA ALA A 654 14.30 -1.75 27.74
C ALA A 654 14.63 -0.38 27.13
N LEU A 655 15.20 -0.34 25.93
CA LEU A 655 15.55 0.89 25.18
C LEU A 655 15.56 0.61 23.67
N SER A 656 15.60 1.69 22.86
CA SER A 656 15.76 1.59 21.41
C SER A 656 16.72 2.65 20.87
N ILE A 657 17.58 2.23 19.91
CA ILE A 657 18.51 3.12 19.20
C ILE A 657 18.22 3.01 17.70
N CYS A 658 17.90 4.16 17.07
CA CYS A 658 17.69 4.31 15.64
C CYS A 658 18.92 4.96 14.99
N SER A 659 19.67 4.20 14.21
CA SER A 659 20.84 4.70 13.48
C SER A 659 20.51 4.88 12.00
N ALA A 660 20.88 6.02 11.43
CA ALA A 660 20.91 6.34 10.01
C ALA A 660 19.55 6.19 9.26
N ASP A 661 18.42 6.27 9.94
CA ASP A 661 17.08 6.19 9.32
C ASP A 661 16.12 7.27 9.85
N PHE A 662 16.31 7.76 11.08
CA PHE A 662 15.42 8.72 11.71
C PHE A 662 15.31 10.02 10.89
N ASN A 663 14.07 10.40 10.53
CA ASN A 663 13.85 11.62 9.73
C ASN A 663 12.37 12.04 9.73
N GLU A 664 12.04 13.12 9.02
CA GLU A 664 10.67 13.52 8.70
C GLU A 664 10.08 12.56 7.66
N TRP A 665 9.52 11.44 8.15
CA TRP A 665 9.12 10.29 7.34
C TRP A 665 7.97 10.59 6.39
N VAL A 666 6.97 11.35 6.85
CA VAL A 666 5.81 11.72 6.02
C VAL A 666 6.26 12.58 4.84
N ARG A 667 7.18 13.53 5.06
CA ARG A 667 7.79 14.32 3.99
C ARG A 667 8.56 13.45 3.01
N LYS A 668 9.34 12.53 3.52
CA LYS A 668 10.13 11.59 2.72
C LYS A 668 9.28 10.70 1.81
N ASN A 669 8.04 10.39 2.21
CA ASN A 669 7.14 9.53 1.43
C ASN A 669 6.09 10.31 0.61
N THR A 670 6.03 11.64 0.76
CA THR A 670 4.97 12.42 0.12
C THR A 670 5.49 13.56 -0.75
N SER A 671 6.61 14.22 -0.37
CA SER A 671 7.12 15.39 -1.08
C SER A 671 7.58 15.04 -2.49
N VAL A 672 7.17 15.86 -3.47
CA VAL A 672 7.64 15.80 -4.85
C VAL A 672 8.75 16.81 -5.15
N GLU A 673 9.17 17.61 -4.17
CA GLU A 673 10.16 18.69 -4.33
C GLU A 673 11.54 18.31 -3.79
N ASP A 674 11.63 17.24 -3.01
CA ASP A 674 12.85 16.85 -2.31
C ASP A 674 13.56 15.66 -2.98
N ARG A 675 14.85 15.81 -3.27
CA ARG A 675 15.66 14.72 -3.87
C ARG A 675 15.76 13.45 -3.02
N TYR A 676 15.51 13.58 -1.71
CA TYR A 676 15.52 12.48 -0.76
C TYR A 676 14.19 11.70 -0.70
N SER A 677 13.19 12.15 -1.46
CA SER A 677 11.86 11.54 -1.43
C SER A 677 11.87 10.12 -2.00
N TYR A 678 11.21 9.21 -1.31
CA TYR A 678 10.99 7.84 -1.79
C TYR A 678 9.99 7.76 -2.95
N ILE A 679 9.24 8.82 -3.22
CA ILE A 679 8.38 8.90 -4.41
C ILE A 679 9.17 8.55 -5.68
N PHE A 680 10.43 8.99 -5.77
CA PHE A 680 11.30 8.81 -6.94
C PHE A 680 12.07 7.48 -6.95
N THR A 681 11.87 6.56 -5.99
CA THR A 681 12.69 5.35 -5.83
C THR A 681 11.96 4.08 -6.23
N GLY A 682 12.70 2.96 -6.37
CA GLY A 682 12.14 1.64 -6.59
C GLY A 682 11.65 0.93 -5.31
N GLU A 683 11.66 1.60 -4.16
CA GLU A 683 11.24 1.03 -2.88
C GLU A 683 9.73 1.19 -2.70
N TYR A 684 8.94 0.54 -3.56
CA TYR A 684 7.49 0.69 -3.57
C TYR A 684 6.79 0.06 -2.35
N GLU A 685 7.49 -0.73 -1.56
CA GLU A 685 7.00 -1.32 -0.32
C GLU A 685 7.05 -0.37 0.88
N ILE A 686 7.68 0.80 0.70
CA ILE A 686 8.03 1.70 1.81
C ILE A 686 6.83 2.49 2.35
N PHE A 687 5.82 2.71 1.52
CA PHE A 687 4.65 3.55 1.82
C PHE A 687 3.72 2.88 2.83
N GLU A 688 3.23 3.67 3.79
CA GLU A 688 2.41 3.20 4.91
C GLU A 688 1.05 3.93 4.90
N TRP A 689 -0.05 3.15 4.90
CA TRP A 689 -1.40 3.70 4.78
C TRP A 689 -1.72 4.73 5.86
N ASN A 690 -2.11 5.95 5.43
CA ASN A 690 -2.61 7.04 6.28
C ASN A 690 -1.64 7.49 7.38
N MET A 691 -0.35 7.22 7.25
CA MET A 691 0.64 7.61 8.26
C MET A 691 0.70 9.13 8.41
N GLY A 692 0.54 9.87 7.31
CA GLY A 692 0.53 11.34 7.31
C GLY A 692 -0.47 11.98 8.27
N HIS A 693 -1.59 11.32 8.58
CA HIS A 693 -2.60 11.84 9.49
C HIS A 693 -2.55 11.24 10.90
N VAL A 694 -1.79 10.16 11.11
CA VAL A 694 -1.80 9.42 12.37
C VAL A 694 -0.48 9.51 13.10
N ALA A 695 0.66 9.27 12.44
CA ALA A 695 1.96 9.27 13.10
C ALA A 695 3.09 9.61 12.13
N ASN A 696 4.11 10.31 12.63
CA ASN A 696 5.42 10.45 12.01
C ASN A 696 6.45 9.75 12.92
N TYR A 697 7.72 9.87 12.65
CA TYR A 697 8.76 9.23 13.47
C TYR A 697 8.75 9.73 14.91
N ALA A 698 8.45 11.01 15.14
CA ALA A 698 8.32 11.53 16.50
C ALA A 698 7.19 10.84 17.29
N GLU A 699 5.99 10.71 16.72
CA GLU A 699 4.86 10.09 17.41
C GLU A 699 5.11 8.59 17.68
N LEU A 700 5.72 7.86 16.71
CA LEU A 700 6.10 6.47 16.92
C LEU A 700 7.12 6.31 18.03
N SER A 701 8.18 7.15 18.03
CA SER A 701 9.23 7.13 19.05
C SER A 701 8.72 7.55 20.42
N ASN A 702 7.76 8.48 20.49
CA ASN A 702 7.10 8.87 21.74
C ASN A 702 6.38 7.70 22.41
N LEU A 703 5.93 6.70 21.66
CA LEU A 703 5.38 5.46 22.22
C LEU A 703 6.44 4.60 22.94
N MET A 704 7.73 4.90 22.80
CA MET A 704 8.78 4.29 23.64
C MET A 704 8.73 4.79 25.09
N ALA A 705 8.35 6.04 25.30
CA ALA A 705 8.36 6.63 26.66
C ALA A 705 7.54 5.80 27.66
N PRO A 706 8.06 5.60 28.89
CA PRO A 706 9.23 6.24 29.49
C PRO A 706 10.58 5.52 29.25
N ARG A 707 10.64 4.52 28.34
CA ARG A 707 11.88 3.80 28.02
C ARG A 707 12.81 4.69 27.21
N PRO A 708 14.14 4.63 27.42
CA PRO A 708 15.10 5.44 26.69
C PRO A 708 15.06 5.24 25.18
N PHE A 709 15.27 6.34 24.45
CA PHE A 709 15.33 6.36 22.98
C PHE A 709 16.50 7.23 22.51
N MET A 710 17.28 6.72 21.56
CA MET A 710 18.40 7.47 20.99
C MET A 710 18.40 7.41 19.46
N VAL A 711 18.85 8.52 18.85
CA VAL A 711 19.13 8.63 17.42
C VAL A 711 20.62 8.81 17.20
N GLU A 712 21.18 8.10 16.21
CA GLU A 712 22.55 8.25 15.74
C GLU A 712 22.53 8.66 14.28
N ARG A 713 23.21 9.78 13.93
CA ARG A 713 23.13 10.39 12.60
C ARG A 713 24.48 10.88 12.09
N GLY A 714 24.92 10.38 10.92
CA GLY A 714 26.10 10.90 10.23
C GLY A 714 25.74 12.08 9.32
N HIS A 715 26.48 13.20 9.39
CA HIS A 715 26.25 14.41 8.59
C HIS A 715 26.26 14.17 7.08
N ASN A 716 27.08 13.21 6.62
CA ASN A 716 27.24 12.87 5.21
C ASN A 716 26.36 11.68 4.78
N ASP A 717 25.34 11.35 5.54
CA ASP A 717 24.37 10.31 5.22
C ASP A 717 23.39 10.78 4.13
N GLY A 718 23.42 10.14 2.97
CA GLY A 718 22.61 10.49 1.81
C GLY A 718 21.10 10.14 1.92
N VAL A 719 20.65 9.59 3.05
CA VAL A 719 19.25 9.12 3.20
C VAL A 719 18.30 10.29 3.48
N ALA A 720 18.69 11.29 4.26
CA ALA A 720 17.92 12.49 4.55
C ALA A 720 18.86 13.66 4.87
N PRO A 721 18.41 14.93 4.84
CA PRO A 721 19.18 16.04 5.40
C PRO A 721 19.07 16.06 6.93
N ASP A 722 20.08 16.63 7.60
CA ASP A 722 20.11 16.72 9.06
C ASP A 722 18.95 17.53 9.64
N GLU A 723 18.45 18.52 8.90
CA GLU A 723 17.33 19.37 9.29
C GLU A 723 16.04 18.55 9.52
N TRP A 724 15.79 17.54 8.69
CA TRP A 724 14.62 16.68 8.87
C TRP A 724 14.75 15.80 10.11
N VAL A 725 15.95 15.33 10.37
CA VAL A 725 16.28 14.54 11.57
C VAL A 725 16.14 15.39 12.83
N ALA A 726 16.76 16.57 12.83
CA ALA A 726 16.70 17.50 13.96
C ALA A 726 15.27 17.97 14.26
N TRP A 727 14.48 18.25 13.20
CA TRP A 727 13.07 18.65 13.34
C TRP A 727 12.23 17.59 14.05
N GLU A 728 12.32 16.36 13.58
CA GLU A 728 11.56 15.25 14.21
C GLU A 728 12.09 14.93 15.61
N PHE A 729 13.40 14.94 15.81
CA PHE A 729 13.97 14.64 17.13
C PHE A 729 13.65 15.73 18.17
N ALA A 730 13.59 16.98 17.79
CA ALA A 730 13.18 18.05 18.69
C ALA A 730 11.78 17.83 19.30
N LYS A 731 10.87 17.20 18.55
CA LYS A 731 9.53 16.80 19.04
C LYS A 731 9.65 15.66 20.08
N VAL A 732 10.52 14.69 19.84
CA VAL A 732 10.80 13.59 20.79
C VAL A 732 11.41 14.12 22.07
N PHE A 733 12.46 14.93 21.95
CA PHE A 733 13.14 15.51 23.10
C PHE A 733 12.18 16.31 23.99
N ARG A 734 11.39 17.22 23.37
CA ARG A 734 10.38 17.99 24.09
C ARG A 734 9.34 17.11 24.79
N HIS A 735 8.94 16.00 24.17
CA HIS A 735 7.98 15.06 24.74
C HIS A 735 8.52 14.40 26.02
N TYR A 736 9.79 13.95 26.01
CA TYR A 736 10.44 13.36 27.17
C TYR A 736 10.69 14.42 28.27
N ASP A 737 11.12 15.61 27.87
CA ASP A 737 11.41 16.72 28.79
C ASP A 737 10.14 17.19 29.54
N GLN A 738 9.00 17.31 28.85
CA GLN A 738 7.72 17.66 29.48
C GLN A 738 7.27 16.68 30.54
N MET A 739 7.72 15.43 30.49
CA MET A 739 7.45 14.41 31.53
C MET A 739 8.54 14.33 32.60
N GLY A 740 9.54 15.22 32.58
CA GLY A 740 10.66 15.23 33.55
C GLY A 740 11.67 14.09 33.33
N ILE A 741 11.73 13.52 32.12
CA ILE A 741 12.63 12.40 31.79
C ILE A 741 13.45 12.71 30.50
N GLY A 742 13.80 13.96 30.28
CA GLY A 742 14.55 14.42 29.11
C GLY A 742 15.92 13.74 28.97
N ASP A 743 16.55 13.30 30.05
CA ASP A 743 17.80 12.53 30.07
C ASP A 743 17.69 11.13 29.40
N ARG A 744 16.48 10.69 29.06
CA ARG A 744 16.22 9.41 28.36
C ARG A 744 16.06 9.55 26.85
N ALA A 745 16.13 10.76 26.30
CA ALA A 745 16.06 11.00 24.87
C ALA A 745 17.35 11.70 24.40
N GLU A 746 18.13 11.05 23.53
CA GLU A 746 19.42 11.56 23.06
C GLU A 746 19.56 11.48 21.55
N ILE A 747 20.33 12.40 20.98
CA ILE A 747 20.76 12.36 19.58
C ILE A 747 22.26 12.60 19.50
N GLU A 748 22.95 11.80 18.70
CA GLU A 748 24.35 12.01 18.32
C GLU A 748 24.42 12.34 16.83
N PHE A 749 24.93 13.54 16.52
CA PHE A 749 25.41 13.87 15.18
C PHE A 749 26.92 13.65 15.11
N PHE A 750 27.40 13.01 14.05
CA PHE A 750 28.83 12.78 13.87
C PHE A 750 29.27 13.04 12.42
N ASP A 751 30.55 13.39 12.24
CA ASP A 751 31.14 13.51 10.91
C ASP A 751 31.36 12.10 10.32
N GLY A 752 30.43 11.68 9.45
CA GLY A 752 30.48 10.36 8.83
C GLY A 752 29.32 10.11 7.86
N PRO A 753 29.43 9.04 7.06
CA PRO A 753 28.40 8.62 6.10
C PRO A 753 27.30 7.78 6.78
N HIS A 754 26.51 7.07 5.96
CA HIS A 754 25.52 6.07 6.38
C HIS A 754 26.19 4.85 7.05
N THR A 755 26.46 4.94 8.36
CA THR A 755 27.23 3.93 9.10
C THR A 755 26.95 3.99 10.60
N ILE A 756 27.23 2.89 11.32
CA ILE A 756 27.36 2.87 12.77
C ILE A 756 28.55 3.74 13.19
N ASN A 757 28.38 4.66 14.14
CA ASN A 757 29.46 5.37 14.82
C ASN A 757 29.94 4.62 16.08
N GLY A 758 29.01 4.16 16.89
CA GLY A 758 29.27 3.33 18.07
C GLY A 758 29.89 4.08 19.26
N LYS A 759 30.01 5.43 19.22
CA LYS A 759 30.55 6.22 20.35
C LYS A 759 29.48 6.53 21.37
N GLY A 760 28.61 7.50 21.09
CA GLY A 760 27.51 7.87 22.00
C GLY A 760 26.52 6.72 22.21
N THR A 761 26.25 5.94 21.19
CA THR A 761 25.33 4.79 21.28
C THR A 761 25.82 3.70 22.24
N PHE A 762 27.13 3.38 22.24
CA PHE A 762 27.66 2.40 23.20
C PHE A 762 27.62 2.97 24.65
N ASP A 763 27.90 4.25 24.83
CA ASP A 763 27.79 4.90 26.12
C ASP A 763 26.34 4.92 26.63
N PHE A 764 25.38 5.16 25.73
CA PHE A 764 23.96 5.07 26.02
C PHE A 764 23.53 3.66 26.45
N LEU A 765 24.02 2.61 25.77
CA LEU A 765 23.78 1.22 26.13
C LEU A 765 24.33 0.91 27.53
N HIS A 766 25.59 1.27 27.80
CA HIS A 766 26.20 1.04 29.11
C HIS A 766 25.43 1.72 30.25
N ARG A 767 25.00 2.95 30.04
CA ARG A 767 24.26 3.75 31.02
C ARG A 767 22.87 3.19 31.29
N HIS A 768 22.07 3.01 30.24
CA HIS A 768 20.66 2.65 30.41
C HIS A 768 20.40 1.15 30.62
N LEU A 769 21.31 0.27 30.17
CA LEU A 769 21.29 -1.15 30.53
C LEU A 769 22.08 -1.45 31.80
N LYS A 770 22.62 -0.40 32.50
CA LYS A 770 23.37 -0.51 33.73
C LYS A 770 24.48 -1.58 33.66
N TRP A 771 25.27 -1.55 32.61
CA TRP A 771 26.37 -2.48 32.38
C TRP A 771 27.70 -1.75 32.41
N PRO A 772 28.68 -2.19 33.24
CA PRO A 772 29.94 -1.48 33.40
C PRO A 772 30.75 -1.47 32.09
N LYS A 773 31.45 -0.38 31.83
CA LYS A 773 32.45 -0.35 30.76
C LYS A 773 33.63 -1.24 31.19
N ARG A 774 34.07 -2.10 30.28
CA ARG A 774 35.31 -2.85 30.45
C ARG A 774 36.49 -1.89 30.29
N LYS A 775 37.48 -1.99 31.24
CA LYS A 775 38.74 -1.24 31.17
C LYS A 775 39.58 -1.68 29.98
#